data_87c14e5ca58bbc3cb9f11895e8a5ba79
#
_entry.id   87c14e5ca58bbc3cb9f11895e8a5ba79
#
_cell.length_a   1.000
_cell.length_b   1.000
_cell.length_c   1.000
_cell.angle_alpha   90.00
_cell.angle_beta   90.00
_cell.angle_gamma   90.00
#
_symmetry.space_group_name_H-M   'P 1'
#
loop_
_entity.id
_entity.type
_entity.pdbx_description
1 polymer ?
#
loop_
_entity_poly.entity_id
_entity_poly.type
_entity_poly.pdbx_seq_one_letter_code
_entity_poly.pdbx_strand_id
1 'polypeptide(L)'
;MAILHQKTAVCLGIALAFGLLPARASAQGVSATLSEVRVDASAEKESATAPVVGYRARNAATATKTDTPLAETPQSVTVVTRDQLVDQGATTFQGALLYAAGVRSDAYGLDSRADSVRVRGSTPDTYLDGLRQNYNYYTSTTPAEPYALERIEVLRGPSGMLFGAGTVAGVVNMVSKRPQQEAQREVGVQLGSWGRKQLQADLTGPLTADGEWSYRLVAVARDANTQVDHVPDDRRLIAPSLAWRPSAATSLILQAHWQQDRSGTTSQFLPWSGTLLPNPNGMLPISRFIGEPGDYYDSDRESIGYLFEHRFNDAWAVRQNLRLARNENRGGYHYADFYKLPGGWGEDPVNQRLIGRLYGKNITRTRMAAVDTHLQGNLTTGALSHQLLLGVDWNRQTENKNEADDAYNAPIDAYAPVYGNVLNPTLIAKPENMQRQNGLYVQDQMKWGRWIFIAGLRHDRAVNSLAGQSDDRTSDTTKRLGVMYQLAGGWTPYVSYAESFSPVSGTNTYGQRFKPLEGEQIEVGVKYAPAGSATQFTAAVYDLKEKNQKVVDPVNPNNSLQVGQTRNKGLELEYKARVATAFDLTAHYNYTDVDPLLENLPRHQAAVWGVYRFSIGGVRGFSAGAGYRWLSSFRDGTGPKVPAAGVVDALLAYDSQDWRYALNISNLADKKYMSTCLARGDCWWAARRNVVLSATYRF
;
A
#
# COMPACT_ATOMS: atom_id res chain seq x y z
N MET A 1 23.77 31.45 -15.29
CA MET A 1 22.69 32.46 -15.37
C MET A 1 21.28 31.83 -15.43
N ALA A 2 21.14 30.52 -15.63
CA ALA A 2 19.82 29.83 -15.71
C ALA A 2 19.23 29.39 -14.34
N ILE A 3 20.00 29.41 -13.27
CA ILE A 3 19.58 28.91 -11.95
C ILE A 3 18.81 29.96 -11.12
N LEU A 4 18.97 31.26 -11.46
CA LEU A 4 18.28 32.33 -10.73
C LEU A 4 16.81 32.53 -11.17
N HIS A 5 16.44 32.12 -12.39
CA HIS A 5 15.07 32.31 -12.90
C HIS A 5 14.05 31.31 -12.37
N GLN A 6 14.49 30.10 -11.97
CA GLN A 6 13.56 29.11 -11.40
C GLN A 6 13.19 29.38 -9.94
N LYS A 7 14.08 30.04 -9.17
CA LYS A 7 13.78 30.39 -7.77
C LYS A 7 12.74 31.52 -7.64
N THR A 8 12.70 32.43 -8.62
CA THR A 8 11.77 33.57 -8.61
C THR A 8 10.34 33.17 -8.98
N ALA A 9 10.16 32.15 -9.84
CA ALA A 9 8.83 31.67 -10.22
C ALA A 9 8.08 30.96 -9.08
N VAL A 10 8.80 30.25 -8.19
CA VAL A 10 8.20 29.55 -7.05
C VAL A 10 7.75 30.53 -5.96
N CYS A 11 8.51 31.62 -5.74
CA CYS A 11 8.12 32.67 -4.79
C CYS A 11 6.92 33.49 -5.29
N LEU A 12 6.81 33.71 -6.61
CA LEU A 12 5.68 34.45 -7.19
C LEU A 12 4.37 33.64 -7.15
N GLY A 13 4.44 32.31 -7.32
CA GLY A 13 3.28 31.41 -7.21
C GLY A 13 2.65 31.40 -5.81
N ILE A 14 3.49 31.47 -4.78
CA ILE A 14 3.02 31.52 -3.38
C ILE A 14 2.35 32.86 -3.07
N ALA A 15 2.88 33.96 -3.57
CA ALA A 15 2.30 35.29 -3.38
C ALA A 15 0.96 35.46 -4.11
N LEU A 16 0.78 34.85 -5.27
CA LEU A 16 -0.50 34.87 -6.03
C LEU A 16 -1.58 33.98 -5.40
N ALA A 17 -1.24 32.86 -4.77
CA ALA A 17 -2.20 32.00 -4.09
C ALA A 17 -2.77 32.64 -2.80
N PHE A 18 -1.98 33.47 -2.12
CA PHE A 18 -2.42 34.20 -0.93
C PHE A 18 -2.99 35.61 -1.24
N GLY A 19 -2.77 36.15 -2.42
CA GLY A 19 -3.22 37.47 -2.83
C GLY A 19 -4.69 37.56 -3.30
N LEU A 20 -5.41 36.45 -3.40
CA LEU A 20 -6.83 36.38 -3.81
C LEU A 20 -7.82 36.28 -2.64
N LEU A 21 -7.42 36.67 -1.44
CA LEU A 21 -8.35 36.80 -0.32
C LEU A 21 -9.18 38.10 -0.52
N PRO A 22 -10.51 38.04 -0.62
CA PRO A 22 -11.32 39.24 -0.68
C PRO A 22 -11.23 39.97 0.66
N ALA A 23 -10.60 41.14 0.67
CA ALA A 23 -10.67 42.08 1.78
C ALA A 23 -12.11 42.58 1.92
N ARG A 24 -12.93 41.95 2.75
CA ARG A 24 -14.13 42.56 3.32
C ARG A 24 -13.87 42.94 4.78
N ALA A 25 -13.42 44.14 4.97
CA ALA A 25 -13.52 44.78 6.25
C ALA A 25 -14.96 45.25 6.45
N SER A 26 -15.68 44.65 7.36
CA SER A 26 -16.85 45.25 8.00
C SER A 26 -16.82 44.84 9.46
N ALA A 27 -16.45 45.81 10.27
CA ALA A 27 -16.54 45.71 11.71
C ALA A 27 -17.99 45.74 12.13
N GLN A 28 -18.52 44.65 12.68
CA GLN A 28 -19.56 44.68 13.69
C GLN A 28 -19.31 43.53 14.67
N GLY A 29 -19.11 43.92 15.94
CA GLY A 29 -18.84 42.97 17.00
C GLY A 29 -20.06 42.10 17.29
N VAL A 30 -19.89 40.83 17.02
CA VAL A 30 -20.62 39.77 17.71
C VAL A 30 -19.52 38.81 18.19
N SER A 31 -19.37 38.73 19.48
CA SER A 31 -18.54 37.74 20.17
C SER A 31 -19.16 36.37 19.93
N ALA A 32 -18.93 35.80 18.74
CA ALA A 32 -19.16 34.39 18.50
C ALA A 32 -17.95 33.66 19.10
N THR A 33 -18.11 33.15 20.30
CA THR A 33 -17.31 32.05 20.82
C THR A 33 -17.42 30.93 19.79
N LEU A 34 -16.39 30.77 18.94
CA LEU A 34 -16.18 29.51 18.23
C LEU A 34 -16.21 28.41 19.28
N SER A 35 -17.16 27.50 19.16
CA SER A 35 -17.19 26.30 19.97
C SER A 35 -15.78 25.70 19.92
N GLU A 36 -15.12 25.72 21.08
CA GLU A 36 -14.01 24.83 21.35
C GLU A 36 -14.43 23.48 20.75
N VAL A 37 -13.63 22.90 19.89
CA VAL A 37 -13.74 21.49 19.59
C VAL A 37 -13.35 20.82 20.90
N ARG A 38 -14.33 20.72 21.79
CA ARG A 38 -14.26 19.83 22.92
C ARG A 38 -14.14 18.45 22.30
N VAL A 39 -12.94 17.90 22.39
CA VAL A 39 -12.78 16.48 22.48
C VAL A 39 -13.44 16.10 23.81
N ASP A 40 -14.77 16.02 23.79
CA ASP A 40 -15.48 15.41 24.89
C ASP A 40 -14.95 13.98 24.97
N ALA A 41 -14.30 13.72 26.08
CA ALA A 41 -13.89 12.38 26.50
C ALA A 41 -15.12 11.55 26.94
N SER A 42 -16.21 11.61 26.20
CA SER A 42 -17.11 10.46 26.08
C SER A 42 -16.32 9.49 25.20
N ALA A 43 -15.69 8.51 25.84
CA ALA A 43 -15.01 7.42 25.19
C ALA A 43 -16.02 6.58 24.41
N GLU A 44 -16.53 7.10 23.30
CA GLU A 44 -17.02 6.27 22.23
C GLU A 44 -15.86 5.37 21.83
N LYS A 45 -16.01 4.08 22.00
CA LYS A 45 -14.99 3.08 21.70
C LYS A 45 -14.61 3.29 20.24
N GLU A 46 -13.41 3.83 19.97
CA GLU A 46 -12.88 3.95 18.62
C GLU A 46 -13.00 2.57 17.95
N SER A 47 -13.83 2.47 16.93
CA SER A 47 -13.97 1.23 16.17
C SER A 47 -12.77 1.07 15.24
N ALA A 48 -12.40 -0.17 14.98
CA ALA A 48 -11.29 -0.49 14.08
C ALA A 48 -11.47 0.01 12.64
N THR A 49 -12.60 0.58 12.28
CA THR A 49 -12.90 1.03 10.91
C THR A 49 -13.47 2.46 10.85
N ALA A 50 -13.63 3.12 12.00
CA ALA A 50 -14.06 4.51 12.08
C ALA A 50 -12.94 5.49 11.67
N PRO A 51 -13.29 6.70 11.25
CA PRO A 51 -12.34 7.79 11.09
C PRO A 51 -11.52 8.03 12.36
N VAL A 52 -10.25 8.36 12.18
CA VAL A 52 -9.31 8.65 13.26
C VAL A 52 -8.78 10.05 13.10
N VAL A 53 -8.84 10.86 14.16
CA VAL A 53 -8.25 12.19 14.18
C VAL A 53 -6.77 12.12 14.55
N GLY A 54 -5.91 12.67 13.70
CA GLY A 54 -4.46 12.65 13.85
C GLY A 54 -3.82 11.36 13.35
N TYR A 55 -2.59 11.09 13.79
CA TYR A 55 -1.77 10.00 13.24
C TYR A 55 -1.85 8.69 14.04
N ARG A 56 -2.44 8.70 15.22
CA ARG A 56 -2.53 7.55 16.10
C ARG A 56 -3.91 6.90 16.04
N ALA A 57 -4.00 5.72 15.44
CA ALA A 57 -5.13 4.81 15.64
C ALA A 57 -4.92 4.01 16.93
N ARG A 58 -5.97 3.82 17.70
CA ARG A 58 -5.94 2.99 18.92
C ARG A 58 -6.27 1.54 18.60
N ASN A 59 -7.18 1.30 17.66
CA ASN A 59 -7.69 -0.01 17.30
C ASN A 59 -7.41 -0.33 15.83
N ALA A 60 -7.24 -1.61 15.53
CA ALA A 60 -7.18 -2.15 14.18
C ALA A 60 -7.81 -3.55 14.16
N ALA A 61 -8.52 -3.87 13.08
CA ALA A 61 -9.11 -5.20 12.89
C ALA A 61 -8.20 -6.18 12.16
N THR A 62 -7.20 -5.71 11.42
CA THR A 62 -6.38 -6.58 10.54
C THR A 62 -5.62 -7.65 11.31
N ALA A 63 -5.17 -7.36 12.53
CA ALA A 63 -4.37 -8.32 13.30
C ALA A 63 -5.20 -9.35 14.09
N THR A 64 -6.52 -9.19 14.21
CA THR A 64 -7.36 -10.05 15.06
C THR A 64 -8.72 -10.37 14.46
N LYS A 65 -9.12 -9.69 13.38
CA LYS A 65 -10.49 -9.66 12.82
C LYS A 65 -11.56 -9.15 13.82
N THR A 66 -11.11 -8.57 14.94
CA THR A 66 -11.95 -7.98 15.99
C THR A 66 -11.51 -6.54 16.27
N ASP A 67 -12.36 -5.74 16.94
CA ASP A 67 -12.01 -4.36 17.33
C ASP A 67 -11.07 -4.37 18.54
N THR A 68 -9.84 -4.86 18.34
CA THR A 68 -8.85 -5.02 19.41
C THR A 68 -7.91 -3.80 19.47
N PRO A 69 -7.62 -3.28 20.67
CA PRO A 69 -6.60 -2.27 20.84
C PRO A 69 -5.24 -2.72 20.32
N LEU A 70 -4.55 -1.85 19.59
CA LEU A 70 -3.19 -2.13 19.10
C LEU A 70 -2.21 -2.41 20.24
N ALA A 71 -2.43 -1.80 21.42
CA ALA A 71 -1.64 -2.04 22.61
C ALA A 71 -1.84 -3.45 23.22
N GLU A 72 -2.90 -4.16 22.82
CA GLU A 72 -3.26 -5.50 23.28
C GLU A 72 -3.09 -6.56 22.18
N THR A 73 -2.42 -6.22 21.10
CA THR A 73 -2.17 -7.11 19.95
C THR A 73 -0.70 -7.54 19.96
N PRO A 74 -0.37 -8.83 20.19
CA PRO A 74 1.02 -9.30 20.27
C PRO A 74 1.64 -9.49 18.88
N GLN A 75 1.61 -8.48 18.06
CA GLN A 75 2.22 -8.45 16.73
C GLN A 75 2.42 -6.99 16.28
N SER A 76 3.40 -6.79 15.41
CA SER A 76 3.68 -5.48 14.82
C SER A 76 2.61 -5.09 13.80
N VAL A 77 1.92 -3.98 14.05
CA VAL A 77 0.88 -3.39 13.17
C VAL A 77 1.14 -1.91 13.02
N THR A 78 1.19 -1.44 11.79
CA THR A 78 1.24 -0.01 11.47
C THR A 78 -0.09 0.42 10.85
N VAL A 79 -0.67 1.51 11.34
CA VAL A 79 -1.87 2.12 10.74
C VAL A 79 -1.50 3.50 10.20
N VAL A 80 -1.67 3.69 8.89
CA VAL A 80 -1.57 5.00 8.23
C VAL A 80 -2.97 5.58 8.17
N THR A 81 -3.22 6.64 8.94
CA THR A 81 -4.56 7.25 9.07
C THR A 81 -4.87 8.19 7.90
N ARG A 82 -6.14 8.57 7.74
CA ARG A 82 -6.56 9.56 6.74
C ARG A 82 -5.81 10.88 6.86
N ASP A 83 -5.67 11.41 8.08
CA ASP A 83 -4.94 12.66 8.32
C ASP A 83 -3.48 12.55 7.89
N GLN A 84 -2.84 11.42 8.14
CA GLN A 84 -1.48 11.15 7.70
C GLN A 84 -1.38 11.09 6.17
N LEU A 85 -2.34 10.44 5.48
CA LEU A 85 -2.40 10.39 4.01
C LEU A 85 -2.54 11.79 3.39
N VAL A 86 -3.39 12.63 3.98
CA VAL A 86 -3.66 14.00 3.51
C VAL A 86 -2.47 14.90 3.74
N ASP A 87 -1.90 14.91 4.94
CA ASP A 87 -0.78 15.78 5.29
C ASP A 87 0.50 15.41 4.53
N GLN A 88 0.75 14.12 4.30
CA GLN A 88 1.88 13.64 3.48
C GLN A 88 1.65 13.80 1.97
N GLY A 89 0.44 14.20 1.54
CA GLY A 89 0.12 14.40 0.14
C GLY A 89 0.20 13.12 -0.69
N ALA A 90 -0.28 12.00 -0.14
CA ALA A 90 -0.21 10.70 -0.80
C ALA A 90 -1.06 10.68 -2.08
N THR A 91 -0.41 10.65 -3.25
CA THR A 91 -1.05 10.59 -4.57
C THR A 91 -1.08 9.18 -5.15
N THR A 92 -0.32 8.26 -4.58
CA THR A 92 -0.25 6.84 -4.95
C THR A 92 -0.26 5.97 -3.69
N PHE A 93 -0.62 4.70 -3.83
CA PHE A 93 -0.56 3.74 -2.73
C PHE A 93 0.87 3.58 -2.17
N GLN A 94 1.88 3.54 -3.04
CA GLN A 94 3.29 3.53 -2.63
C GLN A 94 3.63 4.80 -1.84
N GLY A 95 3.18 5.97 -2.31
CA GLY A 95 3.36 7.25 -1.63
C GLY A 95 2.76 7.27 -0.22
N ALA A 96 1.61 6.61 -0.04
CA ALA A 96 0.93 6.49 1.25
C ALA A 96 1.73 5.71 2.31
N LEU A 97 2.65 4.84 1.90
CA LEU A 97 3.42 3.96 2.77
C LEU A 97 4.88 4.37 2.96
N LEU A 98 5.32 5.50 2.40
CA LEU A 98 6.72 5.99 2.51
C LEU A 98 7.20 6.22 3.94
N TYR A 99 6.28 6.48 4.86
CA TYR A 99 6.56 6.73 6.28
C TYR A 99 6.04 5.59 7.18
N ALA A 100 5.71 4.43 6.60
CA ALA A 100 5.23 3.27 7.34
C ALA A 100 6.39 2.39 7.83
N ALA A 101 6.37 2.04 9.12
CA ALA A 101 7.40 1.20 9.72
C ALA A 101 7.41 -0.22 9.12
N GLY A 102 8.59 -0.80 8.92
CA GLY A 102 8.76 -2.15 8.37
C GLY A 102 8.44 -2.29 6.88
N VAL A 103 8.19 -1.16 6.18
CA VAL A 103 7.74 -1.13 4.80
C VAL A 103 8.79 -0.45 3.92
N ARG A 104 9.09 -1.06 2.78
CA ARG A 104 9.74 -0.41 1.65
C ARG A 104 8.72 -0.29 0.51
N SER A 105 8.19 0.90 0.32
CA SER A 105 7.09 1.14 -0.61
C SER A 105 7.52 1.49 -2.04
N ASP A 106 8.79 1.86 -2.23
CA ASP A 106 9.37 2.28 -3.51
C ASP A 106 10.44 1.30 -4.04
N ALA A 107 10.27 0.01 -3.77
CA ALA A 107 11.28 -1.00 -4.08
C ALA A 107 11.72 -1.02 -5.55
N TYR A 108 10.80 -0.66 -6.45
CA TYR A 108 11.05 -0.54 -7.89
C TYR A 108 10.76 0.89 -8.42
N GLY A 109 10.89 1.91 -7.56
CA GLY A 109 10.62 3.30 -7.93
C GLY A 109 9.17 3.55 -8.30
N LEU A 110 8.95 4.50 -9.19
CA LEU A 110 7.63 4.77 -9.75
C LEU A 110 7.31 3.74 -10.83
N ASP A 111 6.48 2.75 -10.50
CA ASP A 111 5.93 1.81 -11.46
C ASP A 111 4.43 2.11 -11.66
N SER A 112 4.07 2.59 -12.84
CA SER A 112 2.68 2.93 -13.17
C SER A 112 1.77 1.70 -13.33
N ARG A 113 2.35 0.49 -13.40
CA ARG A 113 1.61 -0.77 -13.60
C ARG A 113 1.16 -1.40 -12.28
N ALA A 114 1.95 -1.25 -11.20
CA ALA A 114 1.76 -2.02 -9.99
C ALA A 114 2.19 -1.26 -8.73
N ASP A 115 1.50 -1.53 -7.62
CA ASP A 115 1.89 -1.07 -6.29
C ASP A 115 2.95 -2.01 -5.72
N SER A 116 4.23 -1.66 -5.90
CA SER A 116 5.38 -2.47 -5.48
C SER A 116 5.76 -2.16 -4.04
N VAL A 117 5.25 -2.95 -3.10
CA VAL A 117 5.52 -2.80 -1.67
C VAL A 117 6.24 -4.05 -1.15
N ARG A 118 7.22 -3.87 -0.26
CA ARG A 118 7.88 -4.96 0.46
C ARG A 118 7.77 -4.73 1.97
N VAL A 119 7.47 -5.80 2.69
CA VAL A 119 7.41 -5.85 4.14
C VAL A 119 8.38 -6.92 4.61
N ARG A 120 9.33 -6.58 5.49
CA ARG A 120 10.37 -7.52 5.96
C ARG A 120 11.08 -8.27 4.82
N GLY A 121 11.29 -7.61 3.69
CA GLY A 121 11.97 -8.19 2.52
C GLY A 121 11.09 -8.90 1.49
N SER A 122 9.90 -9.31 1.84
CA SER A 122 8.98 -10.05 0.96
C SER A 122 7.78 -9.20 0.53
N THR A 123 7.10 -9.57 -0.55
CA THR A 123 5.88 -8.89 -1.04
C THR A 123 4.68 -9.31 -0.20
N PRO A 124 3.97 -8.38 0.46
CA PRO A 124 2.78 -8.70 1.24
C PRO A 124 1.58 -9.02 0.36
N ASP A 125 0.63 -9.75 0.91
CA ASP A 125 -0.70 -9.85 0.31
C ASP A 125 -1.51 -8.58 0.51
N THR A 126 -2.31 -8.18 -0.49
CA THR A 126 -3.17 -7.01 -0.41
C THR A 126 -4.62 -7.38 -0.15
N TYR A 127 -5.26 -6.62 0.73
CA TYR A 127 -6.66 -6.78 1.11
C TYR A 127 -7.39 -5.45 1.01
N LEU A 128 -8.69 -5.52 0.80
CA LEU A 128 -9.60 -4.37 0.92
C LEU A 128 -10.76 -4.79 1.81
N ASP A 129 -10.97 -4.04 2.93
CA ASP A 129 -11.96 -4.34 3.96
C ASP A 129 -11.90 -5.80 4.48
N GLY A 130 -10.68 -6.33 4.65
CA GLY A 130 -10.44 -7.69 5.13
C GLY A 130 -10.62 -8.81 4.11
N LEU A 131 -10.98 -8.50 2.86
CA LEU A 131 -11.11 -9.46 1.78
C LEU A 131 -9.94 -9.37 0.80
N ARG A 132 -9.38 -10.52 0.47
CA ARG A 132 -8.19 -10.65 -0.35
C ARG A 132 -8.39 -10.07 -1.74
N GLN A 133 -7.35 -9.39 -2.24
CA GLN A 133 -7.22 -8.93 -3.62
C GLN A 133 -6.05 -9.66 -4.26
N ASN A 134 -6.35 -10.66 -5.05
CA ASN A 134 -5.32 -11.41 -5.78
C ASN A 134 -5.25 -10.90 -7.21
N TYR A 135 -4.12 -10.31 -7.56
CA TYR A 135 -3.81 -9.94 -8.93
C TYR A 135 -2.47 -10.55 -9.31
N ASN A 136 -2.39 -11.03 -10.53
CA ASN A 136 -1.11 -11.43 -11.09
C ASN A 136 -0.27 -10.18 -11.32
N TYR A 137 0.96 -10.20 -10.85
CA TYR A 137 1.89 -9.08 -10.99
C TYR A 137 2.15 -8.80 -12.49
N TYR A 138 2.17 -7.54 -12.88
CA TYR A 138 2.34 -7.01 -14.25
C TYR A 138 1.21 -7.24 -15.25
N THR A 139 0.34 -8.19 -15.09
CA THR A 139 -0.66 -8.52 -16.12
C THR A 139 -2.09 -8.36 -15.68
N SER A 140 -2.35 -8.16 -14.40
CA SER A 140 -3.71 -7.97 -13.86
C SER A 140 -3.78 -6.99 -12.69
N THR A 141 -2.71 -6.28 -12.38
CA THR A 141 -2.68 -5.28 -11.31
C THR A 141 -3.44 -4.01 -11.67
N THR A 142 -4.03 -3.40 -10.67
CA THR A 142 -4.63 -2.07 -10.75
C THR A 142 -4.21 -1.30 -9.50
N PRO A 143 -3.47 -0.20 -9.63
CA PRO A 143 -3.04 0.59 -8.50
C PRO A 143 -4.21 1.13 -7.68
N ALA A 144 -4.09 1.10 -6.35
CA ALA A 144 -5.12 1.63 -5.46
C ALA A 144 -5.11 3.16 -5.44
N GLU A 145 -6.29 3.77 -5.22
CA GLU A 145 -6.45 5.22 -5.09
C GLU A 145 -6.53 5.62 -3.61
N PRO A 146 -5.51 6.30 -3.05
CA PRO A 146 -5.49 6.66 -1.63
C PRO A 146 -6.65 7.57 -1.19
N TYR A 147 -7.18 8.39 -2.11
CA TYR A 147 -8.32 9.26 -1.79
C TYR A 147 -9.57 8.48 -1.41
N ALA A 148 -9.75 7.28 -1.94
CA ALA A 148 -10.88 6.41 -1.63
C ALA A 148 -10.74 5.63 -0.31
N LEU A 149 -9.58 5.74 0.37
CA LEU A 149 -9.29 4.99 1.58
C LEU A 149 -9.45 5.85 2.84
N GLU A 150 -9.99 5.25 3.89
CA GLU A 150 -10.02 5.81 5.23
C GLU A 150 -8.66 5.65 5.92
N ARG A 151 -8.03 4.47 5.74
CA ARG A 151 -6.71 4.17 6.29
C ARG A 151 -6.10 2.94 5.62
N ILE A 152 -4.82 2.73 5.86
CA ILE A 152 -4.09 1.54 5.45
C ILE A 152 -3.50 0.89 6.69
N GLU A 153 -3.72 -0.41 6.85
CA GLU A 153 -3.21 -1.21 7.96
C GLU A 153 -2.16 -2.20 7.44
N VAL A 154 -0.96 -2.19 8.00
CA VAL A 154 0.12 -3.10 7.65
C VAL A 154 0.35 -4.05 8.81
N LEU A 155 -0.06 -5.30 8.66
CA LEU A 155 0.24 -6.41 9.56
C LEU A 155 1.53 -7.06 9.10
N ARG A 156 2.58 -7.01 9.92
CA ARG A 156 3.92 -7.48 9.55
C ARG A 156 4.17 -8.92 10.02
N GLY A 157 4.77 -9.71 9.13
CA GLY A 157 5.08 -11.13 9.37
C GLY A 157 3.93 -12.08 9.09
N PRO A 158 4.14 -13.40 9.23
CA PRO A 158 3.17 -14.44 8.90
C PRO A 158 1.80 -14.19 9.50
N SER A 159 0.76 -14.36 8.68
CA SER A 159 -0.63 -14.09 9.06
C SER A 159 -1.61 -15.18 8.58
N GLY A 160 -1.08 -16.37 8.30
CA GLY A 160 -1.85 -17.50 7.75
C GLY A 160 -3.05 -17.87 8.61
N MET A 161 -2.92 -17.83 9.94
CA MET A 161 -4.03 -18.16 10.84
C MET A 161 -5.27 -17.27 10.67
N LEU A 162 -5.11 -16.01 10.25
CA LEU A 162 -6.25 -15.10 10.03
C LEU A 162 -6.72 -15.07 8.58
N PHE A 163 -5.78 -15.19 7.63
CA PHE A 163 -6.01 -14.87 6.21
C PHE A 163 -5.81 -16.07 5.28
N GLY A 164 -5.38 -17.22 5.81
CA GLY A 164 -5.13 -18.44 5.05
C GLY A 164 -3.84 -18.40 4.25
N ALA A 165 -3.88 -19.04 3.08
CA ALA A 165 -2.74 -19.10 2.19
C ALA A 165 -2.24 -17.71 1.84
N GLY A 166 -0.98 -17.42 2.19
CA GLY A 166 -0.40 -16.10 2.01
C GLY A 166 1.10 -16.06 2.25
N THR A 167 1.69 -14.90 1.97
CA THR A 167 3.12 -14.71 2.06
C THR A 167 3.62 -14.56 3.50
N VAL A 168 4.92 -14.76 3.69
CA VAL A 168 5.58 -14.52 4.99
C VAL A 168 5.67 -13.03 5.37
N ALA A 169 5.52 -12.13 4.39
CA ALA A 169 5.58 -10.69 4.61
C ALA A 169 4.44 -10.19 5.49
N GLY A 170 3.27 -10.83 5.41
CA GLY A 170 2.06 -10.41 6.06
C GLY A 170 1.05 -9.77 5.11
N VAL A 171 0.28 -8.82 5.62
CA VAL A 171 -0.89 -8.25 4.95
C VAL A 171 -0.84 -6.72 4.95
N VAL A 172 -1.16 -6.13 3.80
CA VAL A 172 -1.53 -4.72 3.70
C VAL A 172 -3.02 -4.63 3.42
N ASN A 173 -3.78 -4.23 4.42
CA ASN A 173 -5.23 -4.09 4.35
C ASN A 173 -5.63 -2.62 4.16
N MET A 174 -6.27 -2.35 3.06
CA MET A 174 -6.88 -1.05 2.77
C MET A 174 -8.29 -1.03 3.38
N VAL A 175 -8.61 0.02 4.10
CA VAL A 175 -9.95 0.23 4.66
C VAL A 175 -10.64 1.32 3.85
N SER A 176 -11.76 0.99 3.23
CA SER A 176 -12.54 1.92 2.44
C SER A 176 -13.26 2.95 3.31
N LYS A 177 -13.49 4.14 2.75
CA LYS A 177 -14.37 5.14 3.35
C LYS A 177 -15.80 4.62 3.44
N ARG A 178 -16.45 4.78 4.60
CA ARG A 178 -17.79 4.26 4.89
C ARG A 178 -18.81 5.38 5.11
N PRO A 179 -20.12 5.15 4.86
CA PRO A 179 -21.18 6.12 5.15
C PRO A 179 -21.18 6.56 6.62
N GLN A 180 -21.24 7.88 6.84
CA GLN A 180 -21.28 8.52 8.16
C GLN A 180 -22.70 8.97 8.48
N GLN A 181 -23.00 9.10 9.79
CA GLN A 181 -24.29 9.64 10.27
C GLN A 181 -24.33 11.18 10.21
N GLU A 182 -23.15 11.79 10.31
CA GLU A 182 -23.01 13.25 10.14
C GLU A 182 -22.72 13.59 8.69
N ALA A 183 -23.35 14.64 8.18
CA ALA A 183 -23.10 15.12 6.84
C ALA A 183 -21.70 15.73 6.75
N GLN A 184 -20.88 15.17 5.88
CA GLN A 184 -19.55 15.68 5.54
C GLN A 184 -19.45 15.67 4.02
N ARG A 185 -19.17 16.82 3.43
CA ARG A 185 -19.11 16.97 1.99
C ARG A 185 -17.89 17.79 1.62
N GLU A 186 -17.08 17.24 0.74
CA GLU A 186 -15.95 17.95 0.20
C GLU A 186 -15.84 17.77 -1.31
N VAL A 187 -15.40 18.84 -1.97
CA VAL A 187 -15.00 18.83 -3.38
C VAL A 187 -13.63 19.49 -3.46
N GLY A 188 -12.69 18.86 -4.14
CA GLY A 188 -11.31 19.33 -4.22
C GLY A 188 -10.77 19.31 -5.64
N VAL A 189 -9.87 20.25 -5.92
CA VAL A 189 -9.08 20.31 -7.15
C VAL A 189 -7.61 20.22 -6.81
N GLN A 190 -6.82 19.56 -7.69
CA GLN A 190 -5.36 19.50 -7.58
C GLN A 190 -4.74 19.90 -8.91
N LEU A 191 -3.65 20.68 -8.80
CA LEU A 191 -2.75 20.99 -9.91
C LEU A 191 -1.33 20.60 -9.48
N GLY A 192 -0.54 20.04 -10.39
CA GLY A 192 0.77 19.57 -9.97
C GLY A 192 1.76 19.32 -11.07
N SER A 193 2.89 18.72 -10.70
CA SER A 193 3.95 18.31 -11.61
C SER A 193 3.41 17.40 -12.72
N TRP A 194 4.09 17.42 -13.85
CA TRP A 194 3.76 16.64 -15.07
C TRP A 194 2.33 16.88 -15.58
N GLY A 195 1.85 18.12 -15.47
CA GLY A 195 0.54 18.53 -15.98
C GLY A 195 -0.64 17.98 -15.20
N ARG A 196 -0.43 17.49 -13.95
CA ARG A 196 -1.49 16.91 -13.11
C ARG A 196 -2.63 17.90 -12.94
N LYS A 197 -3.82 17.47 -13.27
CA LYS A 197 -5.12 18.10 -13.00
C LYS A 197 -6.02 17.01 -12.42
N GLN A 198 -6.56 17.23 -11.24
CA GLN A 198 -7.45 16.27 -10.61
C GLN A 198 -8.64 16.98 -9.99
N LEU A 199 -9.83 16.43 -10.24
CA LEU A 199 -11.06 16.74 -9.52
C LEU A 199 -11.36 15.56 -8.61
N GLN A 200 -11.77 15.83 -7.37
CA GLN A 200 -12.14 14.81 -6.39
C GLN A 200 -13.33 15.26 -5.57
N ALA A 201 -14.16 14.32 -5.15
CA ALA A 201 -15.31 14.57 -4.30
C ALA A 201 -15.50 13.43 -3.28
N ASP A 202 -15.91 13.79 -2.07
CA ASP A 202 -16.29 12.86 -1.01
C ASP A 202 -17.52 13.41 -0.29
N LEU A 203 -18.65 12.77 -0.50
CA LEU A 203 -19.95 13.22 -0.03
C LEU A 203 -20.56 12.13 0.83
N THR A 204 -20.84 12.42 2.11
CA THR A 204 -21.49 11.46 3.02
C THR A 204 -22.50 12.16 3.92
N GLY A 205 -23.49 11.41 4.39
CA GLY A 205 -24.48 11.89 5.34
C GLY A 205 -25.70 10.98 5.44
N PRO A 206 -26.66 11.32 6.32
CA PRO A 206 -27.91 10.59 6.44
C PRO A 206 -28.78 10.81 5.21
N LEU A 207 -29.53 9.78 4.81
CA LEU A 207 -30.60 9.85 3.80
C LEU A 207 -31.98 9.97 4.45
N THR A 208 -32.14 9.47 5.66
CA THR A 208 -33.38 9.49 6.44
C THR A 208 -33.18 10.31 7.72
N ALA A 209 -34.23 10.93 8.22
CA ALA A 209 -34.16 11.80 9.40
C ALA A 209 -33.81 11.04 10.69
N ASP A 210 -34.14 9.76 10.79
CA ASP A 210 -33.79 8.85 11.88
C ASP A 210 -32.35 8.33 11.80
N GLY A 211 -31.64 8.61 10.67
CA GLY A 211 -30.29 8.14 10.42
C GLY A 211 -30.19 6.64 10.12
N GLU A 212 -31.32 5.93 9.95
CA GLU A 212 -31.30 4.51 9.60
C GLU A 212 -30.55 4.26 8.27
N TRP A 213 -30.73 5.15 7.31
CA TRP A 213 -30.02 5.11 6.04
C TRP A 213 -29.02 6.25 5.93
N SER A 214 -27.80 5.91 5.52
CA SER A 214 -26.76 6.89 5.20
C SER A 214 -26.01 6.48 3.93
N TYR A 215 -25.44 7.46 3.23
CA TYR A 215 -24.70 7.25 1.99
C TYR A 215 -23.28 7.78 2.08
N ARG A 216 -22.41 7.29 1.21
CA ARG A 216 -21.16 7.94 0.82
C ARG A 216 -20.90 7.76 -0.67
N LEU A 217 -20.40 8.80 -1.29
CA LEU A 217 -19.96 8.81 -2.68
C LEU A 217 -18.56 9.40 -2.73
N VAL A 218 -17.59 8.60 -3.16
CA VAL A 218 -16.22 9.05 -3.44
C VAL A 218 -16.01 9.03 -4.95
N ALA A 219 -15.46 10.11 -5.52
CA ALA A 219 -15.16 10.22 -6.93
C ALA A 219 -13.80 10.89 -7.16
N VAL A 220 -13.10 10.46 -8.21
CA VAL A 220 -11.84 11.04 -8.69
C VAL A 220 -11.85 11.07 -10.21
N ALA A 221 -11.42 12.21 -10.79
CA ALA A 221 -11.10 12.32 -12.20
C ALA A 221 -9.74 13.01 -12.32
N ARG A 222 -8.76 12.33 -12.92
CA ARG A 222 -7.39 12.80 -13.07
C ARG A 222 -6.96 12.72 -14.54
N ASP A 223 -6.30 13.79 -14.98
CA ASP A 223 -5.55 13.92 -16.22
C ASP A 223 -4.12 14.33 -15.82
N ALA A 224 -3.13 13.51 -16.13
CA ALA A 224 -1.74 13.73 -15.74
C ALA A 224 -0.79 12.92 -16.63
N ASN A 225 0.49 13.28 -16.57
CA ASN A 225 1.59 12.46 -17.04
C ASN A 225 2.46 11.99 -15.89
N THR A 226 3.43 11.14 -16.17
CA THR A 226 4.45 10.71 -15.22
C THR A 226 5.77 11.48 -15.45
N GLN A 227 6.81 11.15 -14.68
CA GLN A 227 8.17 11.65 -14.89
C GLN A 227 8.86 11.07 -16.13
N VAL A 228 8.30 10.04 -16.76
CA VAL A 228 8.83 9.40 -17.98
C VAL A 228 8.05 9.96 -19.15
N ASP A 229 8.78 10.37 -20.20
CA ASP A 229 8.19 10.94 -21.41
C ASP A 229 7.18 9.97 -22.03
N HIS A 230 6.09 10.46 -22.61
CA HIS A 230 5.03 9.68 -23.28
C HIS A 230 4.23 8.70 -22.37
N VAL A 231 4.37 8.75 -21.04
CA VAL A 231 3.65 7.87 -20.13
C VAL A 231 2.59 8.65 -19.35
N PRO A 232 1.29 8.52 -19.71
CA PRO A 232 0.18 9.16 -18.99
C PRO A 232 -0.09 8.51 -17.63
N ASP A 233 -0.82 9.22 -16.76
CA ASP A 233 -1.32 8.77 -15.45
C ASP A 233 -2.77 9.24 -15.25
N ASP A 234 -3.66 8.83 -16.15
CA ASP A 234 -5.07 9.22 -16.12
C ASP A 234 -5.89 8.24 -15.30
N ARG A 235 -6.82 8.77 -14.49
CA ARG A 235 -7.70 7.95 -13.66
C ARG A 235 -9.11 8.52 -13.56
N ARG A 236 -10.09 7.64 -13.62
CA ARG A 236 -11.47 7.90 -13.24
C ARG A 236 -11.89 6.87 -12.21
N LEU A 237 -12.52 7.32 -11.12
CA LEU A 237 -12.99 6.45 -10.05
C LEU A 237 -14.33 6.95 -9.53
N ILE A 238 -15.25 6.02 -9.27
CA ILE A 238 -16.50 6.24 -8.56
C ILE A 238 -16.72 5.08 -7.60
N ALA A 239 -16.89 5.39 -6.31
CA ALA A 239 -17.12 4.42 -5.25
C ALA A 239 -18.31 4.83 -4.37
N PRO A 240 -19.55 4.50 -4.77
CA PRO A 240 -20.73 4.70 -3.96
C PRO A 240 -20.85 3.62 -2.88
N SER A 241 -21.38 4.00 -1.73
CA SER A 241 -21.78 3.07 -0.68
C SER A 241 -23.04 3.54 0.03
N LEU A 242 -23.81 2.57 0.55
CA LEU A 242 -25.08 2.79 1.23
C LEU A 242 -25.08 1.97 2.51
N ALA A 243 -25.33 2.58 3.64
CA ALA A 243 -25.45 1.90 4.92
C ALA A 243 -26.90 1.89 5.39
N TRP A 244 -27.36 0.74 5.82
CA TRP A 244 -28.62 0.50 6.49
C TRP A 244 -28.39 0.05 7.93
N ARG A 245 -28.89 0.81 8.88
CA ARG A 245 -28.73 0.57 10.34
C ARG A 245 -30.09 0.68 11.01
N PRO A 246 -30.95 -0.37 10.88
CA PRO A 246 -32.29 -0.37 11.44
C PRO A 246 -32.31 -0.39 12.97
N SER A 247 -31.18 -0.69 13.59
CA SER A 247 -31.00 -0.69 15.03
C SER A 247 -29.51 -0.57 15.40
N ALA A 248 -29.20 -0.31 16.64
CA ALA A 248 -27.84 -0.35 17.16
C ALA A 248 -27.17 -1.75 17.06
N ALA A 249 -27.98 -2.79 16.88
CA ALA A 249 -27.50 -4.18 16.78
C ALA A 249 -27.16 -4.59 15.33
N THR A 250 -27.73 -3.93 14.31
CA THR A 250 -27.62 -4.38 12.91
C THR A 250 -27.05 -3.29 12.03
N SER A 251 -26.03 -3.62 11.23
CA SER A 251 -25.46 -2.75 10.20
C SER A 251 -25.21 -3.55 8.93
N LEU A 252 -25.68 -3.01 7.81
CA LEU A 252 -25.39 -3.52 6.47
C LEU A 252 -24.87 -2.37 5.61
N ILE A 253 -23.64 -2.48 5.10
CA ILE A 253 -23.06 -1.49 4.19
C ILE A 253 -22.91 -2.14 2.82
N LEU A 254 -23.67 -1.68 1.85
CA LEU A 254 -23.53 -2.05 0.44
C LEU A 254 -22.45 -1.15 -0.19
N GLN A 255 -21.56 -1.73 -0.98
CA GLN A 255 -20.45 -1.03 -1.62
C GLN A 255 -20.40 -1.37 -3.10
N ALA A 256 -20.11 -0.36 -3.93
CA ALA A 256 -19.70 -0.57 -5.30
C ALA A 256 -18.45 0.27 -5.59
N HIS A 257 -17.66 -0.18 -6.55
CA HIS A 257 -16.45 0.48 -6.98
C HIS A 257 -16.27 0.30 -8.48
N TRP A 258 -15.99 1.39 -9.17
CA TRP A 258 -15.56 1.39 -10.56
C TRP A 258 -14.33 2.29 -10.67
N GLN A 259 -13.29 1.78 -11.32
CA GLN A 259 -12.05 2.51 -11.59
C GLN A 259 -11.55 2.20 -12.98
N GLN A 260 -11.17 3.23 -13.70
CA GLN A 260 -10.55 3.18 -15.00
C GLN A 260 -9.22 3.91 -14.95
N ASP A 261 -8.13 3.23 -15.32
CA ASP A 261 -6.81 3.80 -15.49
C ASP A 261 -6.42 3.74 -16.96
N ARG A 262 -5.86 4.83 -17.47
CA ARG A 262 -5.23 4.92 -18.77
C ARG A 262 -3.80 5.38 -18.55
N SER A 263 -2.83 4.49 -18.86
CA SER A 263 -1.44 4.67 -18.49
C SER A 263 -0.51 3.98 -19.50
N GLY A 264 0.76 4.03 -19.25
CA GLY A 264 1.81 3.26 -19.90
C GLY A 264 2.71 2.64 -18.87
N THR A 265 3.95 2.31 -19.20
CA THR A 265 4.96 1.82 -18.26
C THR A 265 6.06 2.84 -18.01
N THR A 266 6.25 3.19 -16.73
CA THR A 266 7.40 4.01 -16.31
C THR A 266 8.68 3.18 -16.14
N SER A 267 8.56 1.86 -16.10
CA SER A 267 9.67 0.93 -15.92
C SER A 267 10.32 0.63 -17.25
N GLN A 268 11.35 1.39 -17.58
CA GLN A 268 12.03 1.30 -18.87
C GLN A 268 13.17 0.27 -18.86
N PHE A 269 13.55 -0.27 -17.67
CA PHE A 269 14.63 -1.23 -17.48
C PHE A 269 15.95 -0.74 -18.12
N LEU A 270 16.37 0.48 -17.76
CA LEU A 270 17.53 1.13 -18.36
C LEU A 270 18.85 0.49 -17.86
N PRO A 271 19.88 0.39 -18.70
CA PRO A 271 21.15 -0.23 -18.35
C PRO A 271 21.86 0.42 -17.16
N TRP A 272 22.72 -0.32 -16.45
CA TRP A 272 23.55 0.22 -15.36
C TRP A 272 24.44 1.37 -15.83
N SER A 273 25.11 1.21 -17.02
CA SER A 273 25.90 2.25 -17.65
C SER A 273 24.97 3.26 -18.28
N GLY A 274 25.13 4.52 -17.92
CA GLY A 274 24.23 5.62 -18.30
C GLY A 274 23.11 5.91 -17.28
N THR A 275 22.96 5.08 -16.25
CA THR A 275 22.02 5.34 -15.13
C THR A 275 22.78 5.50 -13.82
N LEU A 276 23.24 4.40 -13.22
CA LEU A 276 24.05 4.43 -11.99
C LEU A 276 25.54 4.54 -12.29
N LEU A 277 26.01 3.85 -13.33
CA LEU A 277 27.41 3.83 -13.74
C LEU A 277 27.65 4.79 -14.92
N PRO A 278 28.88 5.32 -15.07
CA PRO A 278 29.22 6.15 -16.23
C PRO A 278 28.99 5.45 -17.56
N ASN A 279 28.71 6.24 -18.58
CA ASN A 279 28.57 5.80 -19.97
C ASN A 279 29.40 6.73 -20.89
N PRO A 280 30.03 6.26 -21.95
CA PRO A 280 30.80 7.10 -22.90
C PRO A 280 29.98 8.30 -23.45
N ASN A 281 28.67 8.16 -23.56
CA ASN A 281 27.75 9.20 -24.05
C ASN A 281 27.15 10.08 -22.94
N GLY A 282 27.57 9.93 -21.67
CA GLY A 282 27.03 10.62 -20.53
C GLY A 282 25.87 9.88 -19.89
N MET A 283 25.18 10.54 -18.93
CA MET A 283 24.05 9.95 -18.21
C MET A 283 22.75 10.10 -19.00
N LEU A 284 21.92 9.05 -19.01
CA LEU A 284 20.60 9.09 -19.60
C LEU A 284 19.68 10.05 -18.80
N PRO A 285 18.82 10.82 -19.47
CA PRO A 285 17.78 11.57 -18.79
C PRO A 285 16.86 10.64 -17.98
N ILE A 286 16.45 11.06 -16.80
CA ILE A 286 15.52 10.26 -15.96
C ILE A 286 14.16 10.10 -16.66
N SER A 287 13.77 11.07 -17.49
CA SER A 287 12.54 11.00 -18.29
C SER A 287 12.66 10.09 -19.51
N ARG A 288 13.83 9.48 -19.77
CA ARG A 288 14.06 8.73 -21.00
C ARG A 288 13.02 7.63 -21.17
N PHE A 289 12.33 7.69 -22.30
CA PHE A 289 11.41 6.69 -22.79
C PHE A 289 12.04 5.94 -23.96
N ILE A 290 12.03 4.62 -23.89
CA ILE A 290 12.60 3.73 -24.92
C ILE A 290 11.51 2.91 -25.64
N GLY A 291 10.23 3.11 -25.27
CA GLY A 291 9.09 2.52 -25.94
C GLY A 291 8.71 3.24 -27.23
N GLU A 292 7.47 3.11 -27.62
CA GLU A 292 6.87 3.87 -28.72
C GLU A 292 5.73 4.75 -28.18
N PRO A 293 5.57 6.00 -28.64
CA PRO A 293 4.41 6.83 -28.31
C PRO A 293 3.12 6.09 -28.71
N GLY A 294 2.34 5.67 -27.73
CA GLY A 294 1.18 4.80 -27.94
C GLY A 294 1.30 3.46 -27.22
N ASP A 295 2.45 3.17 -26.61
CA ASP A 295 2.53 2.09 -25.61
C ASP A 295 1.55 2.39 -24.47
N TYR A 296 0.89 1.34 -23.98
CA TYR A 296 -0.19 1.49 -23.00
C TYR A 296 -0.17 0.38 -21.95
N TYR A 297 -0.68 0.73 -20.77
CA TYR A 297 -1.04 -0.21 -19.72
C TYR A 297 -2.34 0.28 -19.07
N ASP A 298 -3.44 -0.19 -19.61
CA ASP A 298 -4.78 0.23 -19.25
C ASP A 298 -5.44 -0.77 -18.31
N SER A 299 -6.22 -0.29 -17.34
CA SER A 299 -7.04 -1.16 -16.52
C SER A 299 -8.45 -0.62 -16.32
N ASP A 300 -9.41 -1.54 -16.27
CA ASP A 300 -10.80 -1.31 -15.92
C ASP A 300 -11.16 -2.27 -14.77
N ARG A 301 -11.55 -1.74 -13.62
CA ARG A 301 -11.85 -2.49 -12.40
C ARG A 301 -13.24 -2.17 -11.88
N GLU A 302 -13.98 -3.22 -11.55
CA GLU A 302 -15.33 -3.14 -11.00
C GLU A 302 -15.45 -4.06 -9.79
N SER A 303 -16.18 -3.63 -8.77
CA SER A 303 -16.59 -4.54 -7.70
C SER A 303 -17.89 -4.10 -7.06
N ILE A 304 -18.61 -5.09 -6.54
CA ILE A 304 -19.76 -4.91 -5.65
C ILE A 304 -19.59 -5.80 -4.44
N GLY A 305 -20.13 -5.40 -3.32
CA GLY A 305 -20.03 -6.18 -2.10
C GLY A 305 -20.83 -5.61 -0.95
N TYR A 306 -20.72 -6.25 0.19
CA TYR A 306 -21.29 -5.74 1.42
C TYR A 306 -20.42 -6.08 2.64
N LEU A 307 -20.64 -5.29 3.70
CA LEU A 307 -20.15 -5.52 5.05
C LEU A 307 -21.38 -5.61 5.95
N PHE A 308 -21.57 -6.75 6.57
CA PHE A 308 -22.72 -7.02 7.45
C PHE A 308 -22.24 -7.29 8.87
N GLU A 309 -22.91 -6.70 9.85
CA GLU A 309 -22.73 -7.00 11.27
C GLU A 309 -24.09 -7.08 11.95
N HIS A 310 -24.28 -8.11 12.79
CA HIS A 310 -25.43 -8.22 13.67
C HIS A 310 -25.00 -8.71 15.06
N ARG A 311 -25.41 -7.99 16.08
CA ARG A 311 -25.24 -8.35 17.51
C ARG A 311 -26.49 -9.01 18.00
N PHE A 312 -26.41 -10.28 18.31
CA PHE A 312 -27.53 -11.04 18.90
C PHE A 312 -27.82 -10.60 20.34
N ASN A 313 -26.75 -10.27 21.08
CA ASN A 313 -26.76 -9.78 22.45
C ASN A 313 -25.38 -9.19 22.80
N ASP A 314 -25.13 -8.83 24.04
CA ASP A 314 -23.86 -8.25 24.50
C ASP A 314 -22.66 -9.20 24.36
N ALA A 315 -22.93 -10.52 24.34
CA ALA A 315 -21.88 -11.54 24.24
C ALA A 315 -21.57 -11.97 22.78
N TRP A 316 -22.54 -11.98 21.89
CA TRP A 316 -22.38 -12.60 20.56
C TRP A 316 -22.73 -11.66 19.43
N ALA A 317 -21.83 -11.60 18.45
CA ALA A 317 -22.03 -10.89 17.17
C ALA A 317 -21.57 -11.74 16.00
N VAL A 318 -22.26 -11.62 14.86
CA VAL A 318 -21.83 -12.18 13.58
C VAL A 318 -21.40 -11.05 12.66
N ARG A 319 -20.30 -11.28 11.91
CA ARG A 319 -19.85 -10.41 10.81
C ARG A 319 -19.70 -11.22 9.54
N GLN A 320 -20.10 -10.63 8.43
CA GLN A 320 -19.88 -11.21 7.12
C GLN A 320 -19.51 -10.13 6.11
N ASN A 321 -18.40 -10.33 5.42
CA ASN A 321 -17.94 -9.48 4.34
C ASN A 321 -17.98 -10.29 3.03
N LEU A 322 -18.54 -9.72 1.97
CA LEU A 322 -18.58 -10.31 0.65
C LEU A 322 -18.14 -9.30 -0.40
N ARG A 323 -17.34 -9.74 -1.38
CA ARG A 323 -17.01 -8.94 -2.57
C ARG A 323 -16.96 -9.83 -3.81
N LEU A 324 -17.58 -9.33 -4.85
CA LEU A 324 -17.44 -9.80 -6.23
C LEU A 324 -16.69 -8.71 -7.00
N ALA A 325 -15.62 -9.08 -7.68
CA ALA A 325 -14.79 -8.14 -8.44
C ALA A 325 -14.44 -8.67 -9.82
N ARG A 326 -14.31 -7.75 -10.76
CA ARG A 326 -13.80 -7.99 -12.11
C ARG A 326 -12.72 -6.95 -12.39
N ASN A 327 -11.65 -7.41 -13.03
CA ASN A 327 -10.58 -6.54 -13.50
C ASN A 327 -10.19 -6.95 -14.91
N GLU A 328 -10.04 -5.98 -15.83
CA GLU A 328 -9.48 -6.18 -17.15
C GLU A 328 -8.25 -5.30 -17.31
N ASN A 329 -7.11 -5.90 -17.59
CA ASN A 329 -5.89 -5.20 -17.95
C ASN A 329 -5.58 -5.41 -19.41
N ARG A 330 -5.17 -4.35 -20.08
CA ARG A 330 -4.68 -4.34 -21.45
C ARG A 330 -3.30 -3.71 -21.45
N GLY A 331 -2.28 -4.49 -21.79
CA GLY A 331 -0.91 -4.04 -21.91
C GLY A 331 -0.41 -4.20 -23.34
N GLY A 332 0.32 -3.20 -23.81
CA GLY A 332 1.07 -3.21 -25.06
C GLY A 332 2.22 -2.23 -24.91
N TYR A 333 3.42 -2.71 -24.60
CA TYR A 333 4.52 -1.83 -24.25
C TYR A 333 5.88 -2.46 -24.51
N HIS A 334 6.85 -1.60 -24.78
CA HIS A 334 8.23 -1.98 -24.96
C HIS A 334 9.02 -1.90 -23.66
N TYR A 335 10.03 -2.74 -23.55
CA TYR A 335 11.02 -2.72 -22.48
C TYR A 335 12.39 -3.19 -23.01
N ALA A 336 13.47 -2.84 -22.29
CA ALA A 336 14.81 -3.20 -22.71
C ALA A 336 15.02 -4.73 -22.72
N ASP A 337 15.63 -5.25 -23.78
CA ASP A 337 16.09 -6.63 -23.86
C ASP A 337 17.40 -6.78 -23.07
N PHE A 338 17.28 -7.05 -21.78
CA PHE A 338 18.42 -7.26 -20.89
C PHE A 338 18.87 -8.73 -20.82
N TYR A 339 18.14 -9.65 -21.48
CA TYR A 339 18.45 -11.08 -21.44
C TYR A 339 19.68 -11.46 -22.25
N LYS A 340 20.04 -10.70 -23.27
CA LYS A 340 21.17 -11.01 -24.17
C LYS A 340 22.52 -10.79 -23.52
N LEU A 341 22.69 -9.71 -22.75
CA LEU A 341 23.92 -9.43 -22.01
C LEU A 341 23.63 -8.69 -20.70
N PRO A 342 24.37 -9.01 -19.62
CA PRO A 342 24.33 -8.21 -18.39
C PRO A 342 24.65 -6.74 -18.69
N GLY A 343 23.81 -5.81 -18.18
CA GLY A 343 24.02 -4.39 -18.34
C GLY A 343 23.24 -3.71 -19.48
N GLY A 344 22.50 -4.45 -20.30
CA GLY A 344 21.49 -3.91 -21.21
C GLY A 344 21.99 -3.35 -22.54
N TRP A 345 23.31 -3.40 -22.82
CA TRP A 345 23.92 -2.91 -24.07
C TRP A 345 24.28 -4.02 -25.05
N GLY A 346 23.50 -5.12 -25.07
CA GLY A 346 23.79 -6.28 -25.89
C GLY A 346 23.84 -6.02 -27.40
N GLU A 347 23.09 -5.03 -27.88
CA GLU A 347 23.07 -4.66 -29.29
C GLU A 347 24.19 -3.68 -29.68
N ASP A 348 24.78 -2.97 -28.71
CA ASP A 348 25.81 -1.98 -28.92
C ASP A 348 26.80 -1.93 -27.74
N PRO A 349 27.59 -2.99 -27.52
CA PRO A 349 28.48 -3.08 -26.37
C PRO A 349 29.65 -2.09 -26.40
N VAL A 350 30.02 -1.56 -27.58
CA VAL A 350 31.14 -0.64 -27.75
C VAL A 350 30.71 0.81 -27.55
N ASN A 351 29.69 1.27 -28.29
CA ASN A 351 29.26 2.68 -28.25
C ASN A 351 28.25 2.92 -27.12
N GLN A 352 27.51 1.89 -26.66
CA GLN A 352 26.55 1.94 -25.60
C GLN A 352 25.44 3.01 -25.79
N ARG A 353 24.87 3.02 -26.99
CA ARG A 353 23.78 3.93 -27.40
C ARG A 353 22.50 3.20 -27.75
N LEU A 354 22.60 2.03 -28.42
CA LEU A 354 21.46 1.28 -28.91
C LEU A 354 21.00 0.26 -27.88
N ILE A 355 19.74 0.36 -27.46
CA ILE A 355 19.08 -0.60 -26.56
C ILE A 355 18.19 -1.51 -27.39
N GLY A 356 18.43 -2.83 -27.34
CA GLY A 356 17.53 -3.83 -27.86
C GLY A 356 16.20 -3.80 -27.10
N ARG A 357 15.09 -4.00 -27.78
CA ARG A 357 13.76 -3.90 -27.23
C ARG A 357 12.93 -5.15 -27.45
N LEU A 358 12.16 -5.52 -26.44
CA LEU A 358 11.08 -6.49 -26.53
C LEU A 358 9.74 -5.76 -26.41
N TYR A 359 8.75 -6.23 -27.15
CA TYR A 359 7.37 -5.76 -27.05
C TYR A 359 6.47 -6.85 -26.52
N GLY A 360 5.91 -6.61 -25.35
CA GLY A 360 4.90 -7.47 -24.72
C GLY A 360 3.50 -6.95 -25.02
N LYS A 361 2.56 -7.85 -25.36
CA LYS A 361 1.16 -7.51 -25.54
C LYS A 361 0.27 -8.53 -24.86
N ASN A 362 -0.67 -8.06 -24.03
CA ASN A 362 -1.60 -8.93 -23.31
C ASN A 362 -2.96 -8.27 -23.08
N ILE A 363 -3.99 -9.12 -22.92
CA ILE A 363 -5.30 -8.75 -22.36
C ILE A 363 -5.61 -9.81 -21.30
N THR A 364 -5.69 -9.37 -20.04
CA THR A 364 -5.92 -10.26 -18.91
C THR A 364 -7.23 -9.87 -18.21
N ARG A 365 -8.13 -10.85 -18.09
CA ARG A 365 -9.42 -10.71 -17.39
C ARG A 365 -9.42 -11.55 -16.14
N THR A 366 -9.57 -10.89 -15.00
CA THR A 366 -9.64 -11.55 -13.70
C THR A 366 -11.04 -11.37 -13.11
N ARG A 367 -11.61 -12.46 -12.60
CA ARG A 367 -12.85 -12.44 -11.81
C ARG A 367 -12.56 -12.99 -10.44
N MET A 368 -13.06 -12.32 -9.42
CA MET A 368 -12.84 -12.68 -8.02
C MET A 368 -14.17 -12.70 -7.28
N ALA A 369 -14.31 -13.69 -6.40
CA ALA A 369 -15.37 -13.72 -5.40
C ALA A 369 -14.73 -14.12 -4.06
N ALA A 370 -15.03 -13.35 -3.01
CA ALA A 370 -14.52 -13.61 -1.67
C ALA A 370 -15.62 -13.38 -0.63
N VAL A 371 -15.71 -14.27 0.33
CA VAL A 371 -16.58 -14.12 1.49
C VAL A 371 -15.84 -14.56 2.74
N ASP A 372 -15.97 -13.81 3.81
CA ASP A 372 -15.50 -14.14 5.16
C ASP A 372 -16.65 -13.98 6.14
N THR A 373 -16.94 -15.02 6.89
CA THR A 373 -18.01 -15.02 7.90
C THR A 373 -17.44 -15.46 9.22
N HIS A 374 -17.63 -14.68 10.27
CA HIS A 374 -17.19 -15.05 11.60
C HIS A 374 -18.18 -14.67 12.69
N LEU A 375 -18.22 -15.51 13.70
CA LEU A 375 -18.93 -15.31 14.96
C LEU A 375 -17.91 -14.85 16.00
N GLN A 376 -18.20 -13.74 16.66
CA GLN A 376 -17.42 -13.21 17.78
C GLN A 376 -18.19 -13.44 19.07
N GLY A 377 -17.50 -13.98 20.09
CA GLY A 377 -18.05 -14.19 21.41
C GLY A 377 -17.25 -13.47 22.49
N ASN A 378 -17.90 -12.73 23.38
CA ASN A 378 -17.30 -12.15 24.57
C ASN A 378 -17.81 -12.91 25.78
N LEU A 379 -16.96 -13.75 26.40
CA LEU A 379 -17.33 -14.68 27.44
C LEU A 379 -16.44 -14.46 28.67
N THR A 380 -16.91 -14.95 29.84
CA THR A 380 -16.11 -14.91 31.08
C THR A 380 -16.16 -16.28 31.74
N THR A 381 -15.00 -16.82 32.12
CA THR A 381 -14.88 -18.07 32.86
C THR A 381 -14.03 -17.82 34.10
N GLY A 382 -14.70 -17.64 35.24
CA GLY A 382 -14.04 -17.24 36.48
C GLY A 382 -13.33 -15.87 36.34
N ALA A 383 -12.02 -15.83 36.52
CA ALA A 383 -11.22 -14.62 36.40
C ALA A 383 -10.72 -14.37 34.97
N LEU A 384 -11.04 -15.23 34.00
CA LEU A 384 -10.59 -15.18 32.61
C LEU A 384 -11.69 -14.58 31.75
N SER A 385 -11.40 -13.52 31.03
CA SER A 385 -12.27 -13.00 29.95
C SER A 385 -11.76 -13.46 28.60
N HIS A 386 -12.68 -13.88 27.73
CA HIS A 386 -12.42 -14.43 26.42
C HIS A 386 -13.04 -13.53 25.35
N GLN A 387 -12.30 -13.27 24.29
CA GLN A 387 -12.81 -12.77 23.01
C GLN A 387 -12.60 -13.87 21.97
N LEU A 388 -13.61 -14.70 21.83
CA LEU A 388 -13.60 -15.86 20.93
C LEU A 388 -13.97 -15.43 19.51
N LEU A 389 -13.27 -15.95 18.52
CA LEU A 389 -13.54 -15.77 17.10
C LEU A 389 -13.63 -17.15 16.43
N LEU A 390 -14.75 -17.44 15.80
CA LEU A 390 -14.98 -18.65 15.01
C LEU A 390 -15.35 -18.23 13.59
N GLY A 391 -14.65 -18.69 12.58
CA GLY A 391 -14.94 -18.22 11.24
C GLY A 391 -14.65 -19.21 10.13
N VAL A 392 -15.30 -18.92 9.02
CA VAL A 392 -15.11 -19.62 7.73
C VAL A 392 -14.92 -18.58 6.64
N ASP A 393 -14.00 -18.82 5.73
CA ASP A 393 -13.88 -18.01 4.54
C ASP A 393 -13.75 -18.86 3.28
N TRP A 394 -14.07 -18.22 2.20
CA TRP A 394 -13.95 -18.77 0.87
C TRP A 394 -13.55 -17.68 -0.11
N ASN A 395 -12.60 -17.97 -0.98
CA ASN A 395 -12.29 -17.13 -2.11
C ASN A 395 -12.04 -17.95 -3.37
N ARG A 396 -12.39 -17.37 -4.50
CA ARG A 396 -12.12 -17.90 -5.83
C ARG A 396 -11.70 -16.77 -6.76
N GLN A 397 -10.65 -17.04 -7.53
CA GLN A 397 -10.19 -16.18 -8.62
C GLN A 397 -10.10 -17.03 -9.89
N THR A 398 -10.51 -16.44 -11.01
CA THR A 398 -10.24 -16.98 -12.35
C THR A 398 -9.54 -15.92 -13.17
N GLU A 399 -8.50 -16.31 -13.89
CA GLU A 399 -7.74 -15.45 -14.80
C GLU A 399 -7.77 -16.06 -16.21
N ASN A 400 -8.26 -15.27 -17.16
CA ASN A 400 -8.23 -15.55 -18.57
C ASN A 400 -7.30 -14.57 -19.25
N LYS A 401 -6.25 -15.08 -19.88
CA LYS A 401 -5.19 -14.29 -20.48
C LYS A 401 -5.07 -14.59 -21.96
N ASN A 402 -5.07 -13.54 -22.77
CA ASN A 402 -4.60 -13.58 -24.15
C ASN A 402 -3.27 -12.84 -24.19
N GLU A 403 -2.21 -13.46 -24.62
CA GLU A 403 -0.86 -12.92 -24.58
C GLU A 403 -0.11 -13.28 -25.86
N ALA A 404 0.59 -12.32 -26.41
CA ALA A 404 1.60 -12.58 -27.44
C ALA A 404 2.92 -12.95 -26.76
N ASP A 405 3.68 -13.83 -27.38
CA ASP A 405 5.06 -14.02 -27.01
C ASP A 405 5.81 -12.70 -27.24
N ASP A 406 6.80 -12.39 -26.37
CA ASP A 406 7.57 -11.15 -26.50
C ASP A 406 8.23 -11.06 -27.86
N ALA A 407 7.87 -10.01 -28.59
CA ALA A 407 8.37 -9.77 -29.95
C ALA A 407 9.60 -8.87 -29.90
N TYR A 408 10.68 -9.28 -30.53
CA TYR A 408 11.85 -8.43 -30.70
C TYR A 408 11.52 -7.23 -31.59
N ASN A 409 11.88 -6.04 -31.15
CA ASN A 409 11.77 -4.82 -31.94
C ASN A 409 13.17 -4.23 -32.22
N ALA A 410 13.27 -3.44 -33.27
CA ALA A 410 14.51 -2.78 -33.62
C ALA A 410 15.08 -2.00 -32.42
N PRO A 411 16.40 -2.03 -32.22
CA PRO A 411 17.05 -1.25 -31.19
C PRO A 411 16.76 0.25 -31.35
N ILE A 412 16.68 0.95 -30.22
CA ILE A 412 16.49 2.39 -30.18
C ILE A 412 17.73 3.09 -29.63
N ASP A 413 18.10 4.24 -30.21
CA ASP A 413 19.15 5.09 -29.63
C ASP A 413 18.63 5.73 -28.34
N ALA A 414 19.16 5.32 -27.18
CA ALA A 414 18.72 5.81 -25.87
C ALA A 414 19.06 7.29 -25.64
N TYR A 415 19.96 7.89 -26.42
CA TYR A 415 20.36 9.31 -26.32
C TYR A 415 19.61 10.20 -27.30
N ALA A 416 19.21 9.66 -28.46
CA ALA A 416 18.48 10.37 -29.51
C ALA A 416 17.39 9.44 -30.10
N PRO A 417 16.33 9.11 -29.33
CA PRO A 417 15.33 8.15 -29.76
C PRO A 417 14.58 8.64 -31.00
N VAL A 418 14.43 7.73 -31.97
CA VAL A 418 13.57 7.91 -33.13
C VAL A 418 12.46 6.88 -33.04
N TYR A 419 11.25 7.37 -32.92
CA TYR A 419 10.03 6.56 -32.73
C TYR A 419 9.38 6.23 -34.10
N GLY A 420 8.42 5.28 -34.08
CA GLY A 420 7.59 4.94 -35.23
C GLY A 420 7.68 3.46 -35.64
N ASN A 421 8.42 2.63 -34.88
CA ASN A 421 8.48 1.19 -35.10
C ASN A 421 7.47 0.43 -34.22
N VAL A 422 6.19 0.53 -34.60
CA VAL A 422 5.08 -0.04 -33.83
C VAL A 422 4.87 -1.50 -34.21
N LEU A 423 4.90 -2.40 -33.22
CA LEU A 423 4.58 -3.81 -33.38
C LEU A 423 3.10 -4.09 -32.99
N ASN A 424 2.53 -5.12 -33.62
CA ASN A 424 1.19 -5.58 -33.28
C ASN A 424 1.11 -7.13 -33.38
N PRO A 425 1.80 -7.87 -32.47
CA PRO A 425 1.81 -9.31 -32.50
C PRO A 425 0.41 -9.88 -32.19
N THR A 426 0.17 -11.09 -32.73
CA THR A 426 -1.09 -11.81 -32.54
C THR A 426 -1.18 -12.32 -31.11
N LEU A 427 -2.30 -12.06 -30.46
CA LEU A 427 -2.60 -12.60 -29.14
C LEU A 427 -3.03 -14.06 -29.24
N ILE A 428 -2.45 -14.90 -28.38
CA ILE A 428 -2.77 -16.31 -28.24
C ILE A 428 -3.46 -16.52 -26.88
N ALA A 429 -4.59 -17.22 -26.88
CA ALA A 429 -5.27 -17.57 -25.64
C ALA A 429 -4.41 -18.53 -24.83
N LYS A 430 -4.14 -18.18 -23.59
CA LYS A 430 -3.48 -19.05 -22.61
C LYS A 430 -4.55 -19.84 -21.82
N PRO A 431 -4.24 -21.01 -21.28
CA PRO A 431 -5.18 -21.77 -20.45
C PRO A 431 -5.70 -20.95 -19.28
N GLU A 432 -7.00 -21.09 -18.98
CA GLU A 432 -7.58 -20.42 -17.80
C GLU A 432 -6.88 -20.91 -16.53
N ASN A 433 -6.48 -19.96 -15.69
CA ASN A 433 -5.94 -20.22 -14.36
C ASN A 433 -7.01 -19.93 -13.31
N MET A 434 -7.29 -20.91 -12.43
CA MET A 434 -8.23 -20.77 -11.33
C MET A 434 -7.56 -21.08 -10.01
N GLN A 435 -7.74 -20.18 -9.02
CA GLN A 435 -7.35 -20.38 -7.63
C GLN A 435 -8.59 -20.37 -6.76
N ARG A 436 -8.68 -21.31 -5.83
CA ARG A 436 -9.75 -21.40 -4.83
C ARG A 436 -9.17 -21.77 -3.48
N GLN A 437 -9.67 -21.13 -2.44
CA GLN A 437 -9.32 -21.43 -1.06
C GLN A 437 -10.58 -21.51 -0.21
N ASN A 438 -10.61 -22.43 0.75
CA ASN A 438 -11.57 -22.50 1.84
C ASN A 438 -10.80 -22.60 3.14
N GLY A 439 -11.19 -21.82 4.14
CA GLY A 439 -10.56 -21.81 5.45
C GLY A 439 -11.58 -21.94 6.58
N LEU A 440 -11.22 -22.68 7.61
CA LEU A 440 -11.91 -22.73 8.89
C LEU A 440 -10.94 -22.30 9.98
N TYR A 441 -11.32 -21.34 10.81
CA TYR A 441 -10.42 -20.80 11.82
C TYR A 441 -11.11 -20.55 13.17
N VAL A 442 -10.32 -20.68 14.23
CA VAL A 442 -10.70 -20.35 15.61
C VAL A 442 -9.59 -19.56 16.27
N GLN A 443 -9.94 -18.54 17.02
CA GLN A 443 -9.02 -17.75 17.82
C GLN A 443 -9.66 -17.40 19.13
N ASP A 444 -8.89 -17.42 20.22
CA ASP A 444 -9.28 -16.88 21.51
C ASP A 444 -8.25 -15.87 21.98
N GLN A 445 -8.72 -14.68 22.35
CA GLN A 445 -7.96 -13.69 23.08
C GLN A 445 -8.41 -13.70 24.53
N MET A 446 -7.52 -14.12 25.40
CA MET A 446 -7.82 -14.32 26.82
C MET A 446 -7.16 -13.22 27.65
N LYS A 447 -7.88 -12.64 28.59
CA LYS A 447 -7.33 -11.70 29.57
C LYS A 447 -7.47 -12.27 30.97
N TRP A 448 -6.34 -12.28 31.70
CA TRP A 448 -6.28 -12.68 33.10
C TRP A 448 -5.47 -11.66 33.92
N GLY A 449 -6.16 -10.82 34.64
CA GLY A 449 -5.53 -9.70 35.32
C GLY A 449 -4.77 -8.80 34.32
N ARG A 450 -3.44 -8.77 34.43
CA ARG A 450 -2.55 -8.02 33.52
C ARG A 450 -2.01 -8.84 32.35
N TRP A 451 -2.30 -10.12 32.29
CA TRP A 451 -1.87 -11.01 31.22
C TRP A 451 -2.89 -11.01 30.08
N ILE A 452 -2.37 -11.00 28.87
CA ILE A 452 -3.15 -11.18 27.64
C ILE A 452 -2.51 -12.34 26.87
N PHE A 453 -3.33 -13.31 26.52
CA PHE A 453 -2.93 -14.46 25.70
C PHE A 453 -3.73 -14.43 24.40
N ILE A 454 -3.12 -14.84 23.32
CA ILE A 454 -3.81 -15.11 22.06
C ILE A 454 -3.40 -16.49 21.59
N ALA A 455 -4.38 -17.29 21.19
CA ALA A 455 -4.17 -18.60 20.58
C ALA A 455 -5.13 -18.75 19.40
N GLY A 456 -4.62 -19.19 18.28
CA GLY A 456 -5.43 -19.38 17.07
C GLY A 456 -4.93 -20.56 16.25
N LEU A 457 -5.88 -21.23 15.60
CA LEU A 457 -5.66 -22.35 14.70
C LEU A 457 -6.55 -22.18 13.48
N ARG A 458 -6.00 -22.47 12.31
CA ARG A 458 -6.75 -22.45 11.06
C ARG A 458 -6.34 -23.62 10.18
N HIS A 459 -7.33 -24.22 9.53
CA HIS A 459 -7.13 -25.24 8.50
C HIS A 459 -7.62 -24.73 7.14
N ASP A 460 -6.77 -24.80 6.13
CA ASP A 460 -7.04 -24.37 4.77
C ASP A 460 -6.97 -25.51 3.76
N ARG A 461 -7.80 -25.38 2.74
CA ARG A 461 -7.69 -26.15 1.50
C ARG A 461 -7.60 -25.19 0.33
N ALA A 462 -6.49 -25.25 -0.39
CA ALA A 462 -6.24 -24.46 -1.59
C ALA A 462 -6.19 -25.36 -2.82
N VAL A 463 -6.74 -24.87 -3.92
CA VAL A 463 -6.74 -25.54 -5.23
C VAL A 463 -6.27 -24.55 -6.27
N ASN A 464 -5.22 -24.90 -7.01
CA ASN A 464 -4.80 -24.21 -8.21
C ASN A 464 -5.09 -25.11 -9.41
N SER A 465 -5.83 -24.61 -10.39
CA SER A 465 -6.20 -25.33 -11.60
C SER A 465 -5.72 -24.55 -12.82
N LEU A 466 -5.08 -25.23 -13.74
CA LEU A 466 -4.78 -24.71 -15.07
C LEU A 466 -5.56 -25.56 -16.08
N ALA A 467 -6.37 -24.92 -16.92
CA ALA A 467 -7.22 -25.63 -17.86
C ALA A 467 -6.41 -26.61 -18.72
N GLY A 468 -6.86 -27.87 -18.81
CA GLY A 468 -6.15 -28.95 -19.50
C GLY A 468 -5.09 -29.67 -18.66
N GLN A 469 -4.91 -29.28 -17.39
CA GLN A 469 -4.00 -29.94 -16.45
C GLN A 469 -4.76 -30.45 -15.21
N SER A 470 -4.16 -31.41 -14.48
CA SER A 470 -4.69 -31.85 -13.19
C SER A 470 -4.59 -30.77 -12.14
N ASP A 471 -5.63 -30.61 -11.32
CA ASP A 471 -5.64 -29.70 -10.16
C ASP A 471 -4.45 -29.96 -9.24
N ASP A 472 -3.85 -28.86 -8.81
CA ASP A 472 -2.88 -28.85 -7.73
C ASP A 472 -3.60 -28.51 -6.42
N ARG A 473 -3.67 -29.50 -5.51
CA ARG A 473 -4.41 -29.40 -4.24
C ARG A 473 -3.45 -29.44 -3.07
N THR A 474 -3.56 -28.44 -2.22
CA THR A 474 -2.75 -28.29 -1.01
C THR A 474 -3.68 -28.06 0.19
N SER A 475 -3.36 -28.66 1.32
CA SER A 475 -3.98 -28.32 2.60
C SER A 475 -2.91 -28.10 3.64
N ASP A 476 -3.16 -27.15 4.54
CA ASP A 476 -2.24 -26.85 5.63
C ASP A 476 -2.99 -26.36 6.87
N THR A 477 -2.32 -26.44 8.02
CA THR A 477 -2.86 -25.98 9.30
C THR A 477 -1.87 -25.01 9.92
N THR A 478 -2.25 -23.73 9.95
CA THR A 478 -1.44 -22.65 10.51
C THR A 478 -1.91 -22.27 11.91
N LYS A 479 -0.95 -21.89 12.75
CA LYS A 479 -1.20 -21.51 14.14
C LYS A 479 -0.57 -20.17 14.47
N ARG A 480 -1.12 -19.54 15.51
CA ARG A 480 -0.64 -18.31 16.10
C ARG A 480 -0.76 -18.40 17.62
N LEU A 481 0.29 -18.00 18.30
CA LEU A 481 0.34 -17.90 19.75
C LEU A 481 0.95 -16.57 20.14
N GLY A 482 0.49 -15.98 21.23
CA GLY A 482 1.05 -14.73 21.74
C GLY A 482 0.76 -14.56 23.23
N VAL A 483 1.70 -13.93 23.92
CA VAL A 483 1.57 -13.58 25.34
C VAL A 483 2.04 -12.14 25.52
N MET A 484 1.26 -11.38 26.30
CA MET A 484 1.57 -10.00 26.65
C MET A 484 1.36 -9.80 28.15
N TYR A 485 2.07 -8.82 28.71
CA TYR A 485 1.89 -8.42 30.10
C TYR A 485 1.78 -6.91 30.22
N GLN A 486 0.67 -6.43 30.75
CA GLN A 486 0.40 -5.00 30.93
C GLN A 486 1.10 -4.47 32.18
N LEU A 487 2.18 -3.73 32.02
CA LEU A 487 2.87 -3.02 33.08
C LEU A 487 2.17 -1.69 33.41
N ALA A 488 2.48 -1.15 34.57
CA ALA A 488 2.07 0.22 34.90
C ALA A 488 2.66 1.23 33.93
N GLY A 489 1.98 2.36 33.72
CA GLY A 489 2.46 3.43 32.84
C GLY A 489 2.29 3.16 31.33
N GLY A 490 1.54 2.11 30.94
CA GLY A 490 1.18 1.86 29.54
C GLY A 490 2.20 1.05 28.73
N TRP A 491 3.16 0.40 29.36
CA TRP A 491 4.10 -0.52 28.75
C TRP A 491 3.52 -1.93 28.66
N THR A 492 3.67 -2.58 27.52
CA THR A 492 3.17 -3.95 27.30
C THR A 492 4.19 -4.75 26.49
N PRO A 493 5.16 -5.43 27.16
CA PRO A 493 6.03 -6.40 26.51
C PRO A 493 5.24 -7.61 26.02
N TYR A 494 5.71 -8.22 24.93
CA TYR A 494 5.09 -9.40 24.34
C TYR A 494 6.09 -10.33 23.66
N VAL A 495 5.66 -11.56 23.47
CA VAL A 495 6.25 -12.55 22.59
C VAL A 495 5.15 -13.18 21.77
N SER A 496 5.43 -13.44 20.49
CA SER A 496 4.48 -14.13 19.62
C SER A 496 5.18 -15.10 18.67
N TYR A 497 4.41 -16.10 18.26
CA TYR A 497 4.72 -17.06 17.21
C TYR A 497 3.60 -17.05 16.18
N ALA A 498 3.93 -17.03 14.90
CA ALA A 498 2.96 -17.05 13.82
C ALA A 498 3.49 -17.81 12.60
N GLU A 499 2.56 -18.44 11.89
CA GLU A 499 2.84 -19.25 10.70
C GLU A 499 2.08 -18.70 9.47
N SER A 500 2.60 -19.01 8.29
CA SER A 500 1.94 -18.84 7.00
C SER A 500 2.33 -19.97 6.06
N PHE A 501 1.49 -20.20 5.06
CA PHE A 501 1.83 -21.06 3.94
C PHE A 501 1.34 -20.42 2.63
N SER A 502 2.02 -20.69 1.53
CA SER A 502 1.60 -20.22 0.20
C SER A 502 1.74 -21.36 -0.80
N PRO A 503 0.64 -21.80 -1.44
CA PRO A 503 0.71 -22.81 -2.48
C PRO A 503 1.61 -22.36 -3.64
N VAL A 504 2.48 -23.26 -4.12
CA VAL A 504 3.33 -23.04 -5.28
C VAL A 504 2.92 -24.03 -6.36
N SER A 505 2.38 -23.49 -7.45
CA SER A 505 1.92 -24.34 -8.57
C SER A 505 3.07 -24.79 -9.47
N GLY A 506 2.88 -25.94 -10.13
CA GLY A 506 3.74 -26.47 -11.15
C GLY A 506 4.76 -27.51 -10.66
N THR A 507 5.64 -27.87 -11.58
CA THR A 507 6.72 -28.84 -11.39
C THR A 507 8.04 -28.22 -11.85
N ASN A 508 9.15 -28.73 -11.34
CA ASN A 508 10.46 -28.45 -11.92
C ASN A 508 10.65 -29.25 -13.23
N THR A 509 11.72 -28.99 -13.95
CA THR A 509 12.03 -29.73 -15.23
C THR A 509 12.27 -31.20 -15.04
N TYR A 510 12.44 -31.69 -13.80
CA TYR A 510 12.57 -33.11 -13.46
C TYR A 510 11.21 -33.76 -13.13
N GLY A 511 10.08 -33.04 -13.33
CA GLY A 511 8.74 -33.54 -13.06
C GLY A 511 8.32 -33.55 -11.59
N GLN A 512 9.14 -33.01 -10.67
CA GLN A 512 8.81 -32.96 -9.25
C GLN A 512 7.90 -31.76 -8.96
N ARG A 513 6.77 -31.99 -8.27
CA ARG A 513 5.86 -30.93 -7.83
C ARG A 513 6.52 -30.05 -6.79
N PHE A 514 6.28 -28.75 -6.89
CA PHE A 514 6.70 -27.81 -5.86
C PHE A 514 5.90 -28.02 -4.57
N LYS A 515 6.59 -27.93 -3.45
CA LYS A 515 5.97 -27.86 -2.11
C LYS A 515 5.48 -26.46 -1.83
N PRO A 516 4.47 -26.28 -0.97
CA PRO A 516 4.10 -24.95 -0.49
C PRO A 516 5.30 -24.22 0.13
N LEU A 517 5.34 -22.91 -0.05
CA LEU A 517 6.16 -22.06 0.81
C LEU A 517 5.58 -22.10 2.22
N GLU A 518 6.41 -22.30 3.22
CA GLU A 518 6.02 -22.27 4.63
C GLU A 518 6.80 -21.17 5.33
N GLY A 519 6.12 -20.34 6.09
CA GLY A 519 6.70 -19.28 6.87
C GLY A 519 6.45 -19.46 8.36
N GLU A 520 7.49 -19.25 9.17
CA GLU A 520 7.41 -19.23 10.63
C GLU A 520 8.16 -18.03 11.19
N GLN A 521 7.60 -17.39 12.20
CA GLN A 521 8.21 -16.24 12.85
C GLN A 521 8.06 -16.28 14.36
N ILE A 522 9.14 -15.93 15.04
CA ILE A 522 9.13 -15.52 16.44
C ILE A 522 9.36 -14.02 16.48
N GLU A 523 8.50 -13.29 17.21
CA GLU A 523 8.62 -11.86 17.44
C GLU A 523 8.57 -11.56 18.92
N VAL A 524 9.54 -10.76 19.39
CA VAL A 524 9.60 -10.25 20.76
C VAL A 524 9.56 -8.74 20.68
N GLY A 525 8.67 -8.11 21.44
CA GLY A 525 8.55 -6.67 21.36
C GLY A 525 7.97 -6.04 22.63
N VAL A 526 7.87 -4.74 22.57
CA VAL A 526 7.22 -3.94 23.60
C VAL A 526 6.38 -2.85 22.95
N LYS A 527 5.20 -2.63 23.47
CA LYS A 527 4.31 -1.53 23.10
C LYS A 527 4.20 -0.55 24.24
N TYR A 528 4.18 0.73 23.93
CA TYR A 528 3.95 1.80 24.88
C TYR A 528 2.80 2.66 24.41
N ALA A 529 1.72 2.71 25.19
CA ALA A 529 0.51 3.45 24.87
C ALA A 529 -0.15 3.90 26.18
N PRO A 530 0.34 4.96 26.85
CA PRO A 530 -0.20 5.40 28.13
C PRO A 530 -1.62 5.92 27.97
N ALA A 531 -2.46 5.65 28.96
CA ALA A 531 -3.84 6.12 29.01
C ALA A 531 -3.89 7.66 28.97
N GLY A 532 -4.86 8.22 28.27
CA GLY A 532 -5.04 9.66 28.14
C GLY A 532 -3.99 10.38 27.26
N SER A 533 -2.97 9.66 26.76
CA SER A 533 -1.94 10.23 25.88
C SER A 533 -2.25 9.93 24.41
N ALA A 534 -1.84 10.82 23.51
CA ALA A 534 -1.83 10.58 22.08
C ALA A 534 -0.48 9.98 21.59
N THR A 535 0.33 9.41 22.49
CA THR A 535 1.61 8.80 22.19
C THR A 535 1.47 7.29 22.04
N GLN A 536 2.17 6.75 21.05
CA GLN A 536 2.34 5.31 20.84
C GLN A 536 3.79 5.04 20.40
N PHE A 537 4.42 4.05 21.02
CA PHE A 537 5.71 3.54 20.60
C PHE A 537 5.65 2.01 20.53
N THR A 538 6.30 1.44 19.53
CA THR A 538 6.47 0.01 19.37
C THR A 538 7.92 -0.29 19.04
N ALA A 539 8.52 -1.24 19.73
CA ALA A 539 9.80 -1.83 19.36
C ALA A 539 9.64 -3.33 19.25
N ALA A 540 10.15 -3.92 18.19
CA ALA A 540 10.07 -5.36 17.95
C ALA A 540 11.35 -5.88 17.33
N VAL A 541 11.79 -7.05 17.77
CA VAL A 541 12.81 -7.87 17.10
C VAL A 541 12.13 -9.14 16.59
N TYR A 542 12.48 -9.58 15.40
CA TYR A 542 11.88 -10.75 14.77
C TYR A 542 12.93 -11.66 14.17
N ASP A 543 12.59 -12.94 14.10
CA ASP A 543 13.32 -14.00 13.41
C ASP A 543 12.32 -14.74 12.53
N LEU A 544 12.39 -14.47 11.22
CA LEU A 544 11.49 -14.98 10.19
C LEU A 544 12.23 -16.01 9.36
N LYS A 545 11.65 -17.19 9.24
CA LYS A 545 12.16 -18.28 8.41
C LYS A 545 11.14 -18.59 7.32
N GLU A 546 11.63 -18.81 6.12
CA GLU A 546 10.84 -19.25 4.96
C GLU A 546 11.47 -20.51 4.37
N LYS A 547 10.68 -21.57 4.26
CA LYS A 547 11.08 -22.87 3.72
C LYS A 547 10.53 -23.05 2.31
N ASN A 548 11.17 -23.93 1.53
CA ASN A 548 10.76 -24.29 0.18
C ASN A 548 10.78 -23.13 -0.82
N GLN A 549 11.61 -22.10 -0.60
CA GLN A 549 11.69 -20.96 -1.51
C GLN A 549 12.15 -21.39 -2.91
N LYS A 550 11.47 -20.86 -3.94
CA LYS A 550 11.80 -21.15 -5.33
C LYS A 550 12.97 -20.26 -5.79
N VAL A 551 14.01 -20.90 -6.29
CA VAL A 551 15.19 -20.22 -6.86
C VAL A 551 15.46 -20.73 -8.25
N VAL A 552 16.16 -19.95 -9.06
CA VAL A 552 16.65 -20.38 -10.36
C VAL A 552 17.72 -21.47 -10.14
N ASP A 553 17.62 -22.56 -10.90
CA ASP A 553 18.64 -23.61 -10.87
C ASP A 553 19.97 -23.06 -11.42
N PRO A 554 21.06 -23.07 -10.63
CA PRO A 554 22.34 -22.52 -11.07
C PRO A 554 22.98 -23.31 -12.23
N VAL A 555 22.55 -24.54 -12.47
CA VAL A 555 23.04 -25.41 -13.57
C VAL A 555 22.18 -25.25 -14.83
N ASN A 556 20.86 -25.05 -14.64
CA ASN A 556 19.90 -24.87 -15.74
C ASN A 556 19.03 -23.64 -15.46
N PRO A 557 19.35 -22.47 -15.99
CA PRO A 557 18.58 -21.25 -15.73
C PRO A 557 17.10 -21.28 -16.14
N ASN A 558 16.72 -22.24 -16.99
CA ASN A 558 15.32 -22.47 -17.37
C ASN A 558 14.55 -23.35 -16.37
N ASN A 559 15.22 -23.86 -15.35
CA ASN A 559 14.66 -24.66 -14.28
C ASN A 559 14.56 -23.85 -12.97
N SER A 560 13.64 -24.27 -12.12
CA SER A 560 13.56 -23.76 -10.75
C SER A 560 13.70 -24.90 -9.77
N LEU A 561 14.47 -24.67 -8.72
CA LEU A 561 14.62 -25.56 -7.57
C LEU A 561 13.97 -24.92 -6.35
N GLN A 562 13.60 -25.72 -5.38
CA GLN A 562 13.24 -25.20 -4.06
C GLN A 562 14.42 -25.38 -3.08
N VAL A 563 14.88 -24.28 -2.50
CA VAL A 563 15.91 -24.30 -1.47
C VAL A 563 15.33 -24.68 -0.11
N GLY A 564 16.16 -25.17 0.80
CA GLY A 564 15.71 -25.63 2.10
C GLY A 564 15.07 -24.53 2.94
N GLN A 565 15.82 -23.49 3.26
CA GLN A 565 15.36 -22.42 4.16
C GLN A 565 16.13 -21.12 3.91
N THR A 566 15.39 -20.00 3.92
CA THR A 566 15.94 -18.64 4.03
C THR A 566 15.56 -18.04 5.38
N ARG A 567 16.31 -17.05 5.86
CA ARG A 567 16.10 -16.47 7.18
C ARG A 567 16.32 -14.95 7.17
N ASN A 568 15.34 -14.21 7.68
CA ASN A 568 15.40 -12.78 7.87
C ASN A 568 15.25 -12.42 9.34
N LYS A 569 16.14 -11.59 9.85
CA LYS A 569 16.07 -11.05 11.19
C LYS A 569 16.02 -9.54 11.14
N GLY A 570 15.38 -8.93 12.10
CA GLY A 570 15.34 -7.47 12.12
C GLY A 570 14.94 -6.87 13.45
N LEU A 571 15.13 -5.55 13.49
CA LEU A 571 14.66 -4.64 14.53
C LEU A 571 13.78 -3.59 13.88
N GLU A 572 12.62 -3.35 14.44
CA GLU A 572 11.69 -2.32 14.02
C GLU A 572 11.34 -1.42 15.21
N LEU A 573 11.49 -0.12 15.02
CA LEU A 573 11.05 0.91 15.96
C LEU A 573 10.03 1.80 15.26
N GLU A 574 8.91 2.06 15.91
CA GLU A 574 7.84 2.93 15.41
C GLU A 574 7.38 3.86 16.54
N TYR A 575 7.31 5.14 16.24
CA TYR A 575 6.84 6.17 17.17
C TYR A 575 5.78 7.04 16.49
N LYS A 576 4.65 7.23 17.16
CA LYS A 576 3.59 8.16 16.76
C LYS A 576 3.14 8.95 17.98
N ALA A 577 3.06 10.26 17.86
CA ALA A 577 2.63 11.08 18.96
C ALA A 577 2.04 12.41 18.49
N ARG A 578 1.10 12.93 19.28
CA ARG A 578 0.86 14.35 19.37
C ARG A 578 1.69 14.87 20.54
N VAL A 579 2.87 15.44 20.22
CA VAL A 579 3.87 15.88 21.22
C VAL A 579 3.38 17.10 21.98
N ALA A 580 2.63 17.98 21.31
CA ALA A 580 1.91 19.11 21.87
C ALA A 580 0.56 19.22 21.12
N THR A 581 -0.36 20.01 21.62
CA THR A 581 -1.68 20.19 20.98
C THR A 581 -1.59 20.57 19.50
N ALA A 582 -0.48 21.17 19.09
CA ALA A 582 -0.23 21.68 17.75
C ALA A 582 0.77 20.85 16.91
N PHE A 583 1.39 19.79 17.45
CA PHE A 583 2.47 19.07 16.76
C PHE A 583 2.23 17.56 16.72
N ASP A 584 1.94 17.04 15.53
CA ASP A 584 1.87 15.62 15.26
C ASP A 584 3.20 15.12 14.68
N LEU A 585 3.67 13.96 15.14
CA LEU A 585 4.93 13.33 14.75
C LEU A 585 4.74 11.84 14.49
N THR A 586 5.35 11.36 13.40
CA THR A 586 5.58 9.92 13.17
C THR A 586 7.06 9.71 12.83
N ALA A 587 7.65 8.66 13.37
CA ALA A 587 9.02 8.28 13.07
C ALA A 587 9.17 6.76 13.10
N HIS A 588 10.06 6.23 12.27
CA HIS A 588 10.43 4.81 12.34
C HIS A 588 11.90 4.60 12.00
N TYR A 589 12.42 3.49 12.49
CA TYR A 589 13.69 2.93 12.08
C TYR A 589 13.56 1.41 11.94
N ASN A 590 14.08 0.87 10.85
CA ASN A 590 14.09 -0.55 10.56
C ASN A 590 15.52 -1.00 10.27
N TYR A 591 15.96 -2.06 10.92
CA TYR A 591 17.12 -2.83 10.56
C TYR A 591 16.66 -4.21 10.08
N THR A 592 17.12 -4.65 8.92
CA THR A 592 16.80 -5.95 8.35
C THR A 592 18.09 -6.63 7.93
N ASP A 593 18.39 -7.77 8.56
CA ASP A 593 19.48 -8.66 8.16
C ASP A 593 18.89 -9.70 7.20
N VAL A 594 19.22 -9.53 5.93
CA VAL A 594 18.63 -10.27 4.82
C VAL A 594 19.53 -11.43 4.47
N ASP A 595 18.95 -12.61 4.29
CA ASP A 595 19.63 -13.75 3.67
C ASP A 595 20.18 -13.33 2.29
N PRO A 596 21.41 -13.75 1.93
CA PRO A 596 22.03 -13.40 0.64
C PRO A 596 21.16 -13.69 -0.59
N LEU A 597 20.26 -14.68 -0.53
CA LEU A 597 19.30 -15.00 -1.59
C LEU A 597 18.16 -13.98 -1.73
N LEU A 598 17.96 -13.14 -0.73
CA LEU A 598 16.95 -12.07 -0.72
C LEU A 598 17.59 -10.67 -0.81
N GLU A 599 18.79 -10.57 -1.39
CA GLU A 599 19.47 -9.32 -1.65
C GLU A 599 18.55 -8.34 -2.43
N ASN A 600 18.93 -7.11 -2.60
CA ASN A 600 18.13 -6.02 -3.14
C ASN A 600 17.32 -5.22 -2.11
N LEU A 601 17.76 -5.23 -0.85
CA LEU A 601 17.13 -4.46 0.22
C LEU A 601 18.16 -3.67 1.02
N PRO A 602 17.87 -2.39 1.35
CA PRO A 602 18.69 -1.65 2.30
C PRO A 602 18.57 -2.27 3.67
N ARG A 603 19.72 -2.53 4.33
CA ARG A 603 19.74 -3.05 5.71
C ARG A 603 19.14 -2.08 6.73
N HIS A 604 19.29 -0.78 6.48
CA HIS A 604 18.79 0.26 7.36
C HIS A 604 17.84 1.19 6.61
N GLN A 605 16.71 1.47 7.22
CA GLN A 605 15.73 2.42 6.73
C GLN A 605 15.25 3.27 7.90
N ALA A 606 15.10 4.57 7.70
CA ALA A 606 14.57 5.48 8.70
C ALA A 606 13.70 6.54 8.04
N ALA A 607 12.63 6.93 8.70
CA ALA A 607 11.87 8.09 8.29
C ALA A 607 11.30 8.83 9.50
N VAL A 608 11.15 10.13 9.35
CA VAL A 608 10.48 11.00 10.29
C VAL A 608 9.61 11.99 9.53
N TRP A 609 8.40 12.21 9.99
CA TRP A 609 7.47 13.21 9.48
C TRP A 609 6.81 13.93 10.64
N GLY A 610 6.82 15.28 10.60
CA GLY A 610 6.17 16.11 11.61
C GLY A 610 5.36 17.22 10.97
N VAL A 611 4.21 17.55 11.58
CA VAL A 611 3.36 18.68 11.19
C VAL A 611 3.09 19.56 12.39
N TYR A 612 3.38 20.84 12.24
CA TYR A 612 3.11 21.89 13.22
C TYR A 612 1.97 22.77 12.75
N ARG A 613 0.96 22.94 13.62
CA ARG A 613 -0.19 23.82 13.40
C ARG A 613 -0.02 25.10 14.19
N PHE A 614 -0.22 26.25 13.55
CA PHE A 614 0.06 27.55 14.14
C PHE A 614 -0.89 28.66 13.64
N SER A 615 -0.71 29.85 14.21
CA SER A 615 -1.46 31.05 13.84
C SER A 615 -0.52 32.15 13.39
N ILE A 616 -0.91 32.92 12.39
CA ILE A 616 -0.16 34.11 11.91
C ILE A 616 -1.05 35.33 12.08
N GLY A 617 -0.58 36.35 12.80
CA GLY A 617 -1.34 37.59 13.00
C GLY A 617 -2.73 37.39 13.61
N GLY A 618 -2.90 36.39 14.47
CA GLY A 618 -4.21 36.00 15.05
C GLY A 618 -5.09 35.11 14.17
N VAL A 619 -4.74 34.92 12.91
CA VAL A 619 -5.44 33.99 12.01
C VAL A 619 -4.96 32.54 12.27
N ARG A 620 -5.87 31.67 12.64
CA ARG A 620 -5.61 30.24 12.89
C ARG A 620 -5.74 29.43 11.59
N GLY A 621 -5.26 28.19 11.61
CA GLY A 621 -5.45 27.22 10.52
C GLY A 621 -4.22 26.97 9.65
N PHE A 622 -3.09 27.63 9.93
CA PHE A 622 -1.85 27.35 9.23
C PHE A 622 -1.20 26.05 9.71
N SER A 623 -0.64 25.28 8.79
CA SER A 623 0.14 24.07 9.05
C SER A 623 1.40 24.06 8.21
N ALA A 624 2.51 23.70 8.84
CA ALA A 624 3.77 23.41 8.15
C ALA A 624 4.24 22.00 8.51
N GLY A 625 4.54 21.19 7.52
CA GLY A 625 5.03 19.83 7.69
C GLY A 625 6.37 19.63 7.00
N ALA A 626 7.20 18.77 7.59
CA ALA A 626 8.46 18.34 7.00
C ALA A 626 8.70 16.86 7.29
N GLY A 627 9.27 16.16 6.30
CA GLY A 627 9.66 14.78 6.41
C GLY A 627 11.05 14.53 5.90
N TYR A 628 11.71 13.52 6.48
CA TYR A 628 12.99 13.02 5.99
C TYR A 628 12.92 11.49 5.94
N ARG A 629 13.27 10.92 4.80
CA ARG A 629 13.36 9.48 4.56
C ARG A 629 14.77 9.12 4.16
N TRP A 630 15.31 8.07 4.76
CA TRP A 630 16.67 7.61 4.49
C TRP A 630 16.73 6.10 4.31
N LEU A 631 17.50 5.67 3.32
CA LEU A 631 17.82 4.28 3.01
C LEU A 631 19.33 4.10 2.98
N SER A 632 19.86 3.06 3.60
CA SER A 632 21.26 2.69 3.44
C SER A 632 21.56 2.17 2.04
N SER A 633 22.84 2.14 1.67
CA SER A 633 23.25 1.49 0.43
C SER A 633 22.98 -0.01 0.45
N PHE A 634 22.72 -0.59 -0.71
CA PHE A 634 22.45 -2.03 -0.89
C PHE A 634 22.92 -2.50 -2.27
N ARG A 635 22.79 -3.80 -2.52
CA ARG A 635 23.18 -4.43 -3.78
C ARG A 635 22.23 -5.60 -4.06
N ASP A 636 21.97 -5.88 -5.31
CA ASP A 636 21.33 -7.10 -5.77
C ASP A 636 22.36 -8.04 -6.37
N GLY A 637 22.68 -9.13 -5.69
CA GLY A 637 23.64 -10.13 -6.13
C GLY A 637 24.96 -9.53 -6.64
N THR A 638 25.27 -9.80 -7.90
CA THR A 638 26.46 -9.30 -8.62
C THR A 638 26.27 -7.89 -9.20
N GLY A 639 25.07 -7.30 -9.08
CA GLY A 639 24.76 -5.97 -9.58
C GLY A 639 25.61 -4.87 -8.92
N PRO A 640 25.55 -3.64 -9.42
CA PRO A 640 26.27 -2.51 -8.85
C PRO A 640 25.67 -2.10 -7.50
N LYS A 641 26.52 -1.56 -6.62
CA LYS A 641 26.06 -1.05 -5.32
C LYS A 641 25.24 0.23 -5.51
N VAL A 642 23.96 0.18 -5.14
CA VAL A 642 23.07 1.35 -5.06
C VAL A 642 23.49 2.20 -3.86
N PRO A 643 23.83 3.49 -4.03
CA PRO A 643 24.22 4.38 -2.93
C PRO A 643 23.09 4.63 -1.95
N ALA A 644 23.44 5.00 -0.73
CA ALA A 644 22.47 5.48 0.26
C ALA A 644 21.76 6.75 -0.24
N ALA A 645 20.49 6.88 0.08
CA ALA A 645 19.70 8.02 -0.32
C ALA A 645 18.92 8.60 0.87
N GLY A 646 18.93 9.93 1.01
CA GLY A 646 18.09 10.69 1.91
C GLY A 646 17.23 11.67 1.12
N VAL A 647 15.95 11.76 1.41
CA VAL A 647 14.96 12.56 0.69
C VAL A 647 14.16 13.40 1.68
N VAL A 648 13.93 14.65 1.35
CA VAL A 648 13.14 15.58 2.15
C VAL A 648 11.80 15.83 1.47
N ASP A 649 10.72 15.78 2.23
CA ASP A 649 9.38 16.14 1.79
C ASP A 649 8.86 17.33 2.61
N ALA A 650 7.88 18.08 2.10
CA ALA A 650 7.35 19.27 2.77
C ALA A 650 5.85 19.46 2.55
N LEU A 651 5.19 20.10 3.52
CA LEU A 651 3.80 20.54 3.48
C LEU A 651 3.71 22.00 3.92
N LEU A 652 2.92 22.78 3.20
CA LEU A 652 2.36 24.03 3.71
C LEU A 652 0.85 23.98 3.48
N ALA A 653 0.06 24.24 4.51
CA ALA A 653 -1.39 24.23 4.39
C ALA A 653 -2.05 25.35 5.18
N TYR A 654 -3.23 25.73 4.73
CA TYR A 654 -4.12 26.67 5.41
C TYR A 654 -5.54 26.10 5.40
N ASP A 655 -6.08 25.87 6.56
CA ASP A 655 -7.46 25.46 6.80
C ASP A 655 -8.28 26.66 7.29
N SER A 656 -9.22 27.15 6.46
CA SER A 656 -10.26 28.08 6.88
C SER A 656 -11.50 27.31 7.32
N GLN A 657 -12.63 28.01 7.54
CA GLN A 657 -13.88 27.36 7.93
C GLN A 657 -14.33 26.33 6.86
N ASP A 658 -14.34 26.74 5.58
CA ASP A 658 -14.90 25.95 4.48
C ASP A 658 -13.82 25.44 3.51
N TRP A 659 -12.60 25.98 3.55
CA TRP A 659 -11.55 25.67 2.60
C TRP A 659 -10.29 25.13 3.26
N ARG A 660 -9.69 24.12 2.61
CA ARG A 660 -8.31 23.73 2.84
C ARG A 660 -7.51 23.99 1.57
N TYR A 661 -6.46 24.76 1.69
CA TYR A 661 -5.41 24.93 0.67
C TYR A 661 -4.16 24.22 1.15
N ALA A 662 -3.53 23.43 0.28
CA ALA A 662 -2.30 22.75 0.65
C ALA A 662 -1.32 22.69 -0.53
N LEU A 663 -0.04 22.86 -0.21
CA LEU A 663 1.10 22.66 -1.08
C LEU A 663 1.91 21.49 -0.52
N ASN A 664 1.85 20.34 -1.17
CA ASN A 664 2.65 19.17 -0.86
C ASN A 664 3.82 19.06 -1.84
N ILE A 665 5.01 18.84 -1.33
CA ILE A 665 6.23 18.66 -2.13
C ILE A 665 6.92 17.39 -1.68
N SER A 666 6.91 16.37 -2.51
CA SER A 666 7.73 15.18 -2.32
C SER A 666 9.07 15.37 -3.01
N ASN A 667 10.16 14.89 -2.39
CA ASN A 667 11.53 15.07 -2.88
C ASN A 667 11.87 16.54 -3.14
N LEU A 668 11.76 17.38 -2.12
CA LEU A 668 11.91 18.85 -2.18
C LEU A 668 13.18 19.29 -2.91
N ALA A 669 14.29 18.61 -2.68
CA ALA A 669 15.59 18.93 -3.27
C ALA A 669 15.77 18.39 -4.72
N ASP A 670 14.76 17.71 -5.27
CA ASP A 670 14.83 17.01 -6.55
C ASP A 670 16.03 16.06 -6.64
N LYS A 671 16.26 15.31 -5.57
CA LYS A 671 17.36 14.36 -5.50
C LYS A 671 17.14 13.24 -6.51
N LYS A 672 18.13 13.06 -7.38
CA LYS A 672 18.19 11.96 -8.36
C LYS A 672 18.86 10.76 -7.68
N TYR A 673 18.15 9.64 -7.58
CA TYR A 673 18.66 8.41 -6.98
C TYR A 673 18.00 7.18 -7.58
N MET A 674 18.65 6.03 -7.42
CA MET A 674 18.11 4.74 -7.85
C MET A 674 17.27 4.12 -6.75
N SER A 675 16.08 3.65 -7.08
CA SER A 675 15.31 2.77 -6.22
C SER A 675 15.95 1.39 -6.17
N THR A 676 16.40 0.89 -7.30
CA THR A 676 17.14 -0.38 -7.39
C THR A 676 17.98 -0.46 -8.65
N CYS A 677 19.01 -1.31 -8.60
CA CYS A 677 19.71 -1.86 -9.76
C CYS A 677 19.79 -3.37 -9.61
N LEU A 678 19.25 -4.11 -10.56
CA LEU A 678 19.14 -5.56 -10.49
C LEU A 678 20.37 -6.26 -11.09
N ALA A 679 20.71 -7.43 -10.57
CA ALA A 679 21.83 -8.24 -11.03
C ALA A 679 21.75 -8.61 -12.51
N ARG A 680 20.55 -8.64 -13.07
CA ARG A 680 20.29 -8.92 -14.48
C ARG A 680 20.70 -7.81 -15.46
N GLY A 681 21.02 -6.58 -14.97
CA GLY A 681 21.60 -5.55 -15.83
C GLY A 681 20.88 -4.21 -15.86
N ASP A 682 19.74 -4.05 -15.22
CA ASP A 682 18.92 -2.85 -15.29
C ASP A 682 18.84 -2.08 -13.96
N CYS A 683 18.64 -0.79 -14.07
CA CYS A 683 18.38 0.13 -12.97
C CYS A 683 17.02 0.81 -13.10
N TRP A 684 16.46 1.20 -11.96
CA TRP A 684 15.16 1.85 -11.86
C TRP A 684 15.27 3.16 -11.08
N TRP A 685 14.88 4.25 -11.72
CA TRP A 685 14.88 5.56 -11.09
C TRP A 685 13.79 5.69 -10.03
N ALA A 686 14.15 6.30 -8.92
CA ALA A 686 13.18 6.74 -7.93
C ALA A 686 12.36 7.95 -8.39
N ALA A 687 11.29 8.25 -7.66
CA ALA A 687 10.44 9.39 -7.97
C ALA A 687 11.20 10.72 -7.82
N ARG A 688 11.05 11.58 -8.83
CA ARG A 688 11.54 12.96 -8.87
C ARG A 688 10.71 13.85 -7.95
N ARG A 689 11.10 15.12 -7.83
CA ARG A 689 10.31 16.11 -7.11
C ARG A 689 8.90 16.20 -7.70
N ASN A 690 7.91 15.92 -6.87
CA ASN A 690 6.50 16.08 -7.20
C ASN A 690 5.91 17.21 -6.36
N VAL A 691 5.35 18.22 -7.02
CA VAL A 691 4.70 19.37 -6.39
C VAL A 691 3.21 19.26 -6.69
N VAL A 692 2.38 19.30 -5.65
CA VAL A 692 0.91 19.27 -5.78
C VAL A 692 0.32 20.41 -4.96
N LEU A 693 -0.39 21.30 -5.63
CA LEU A 693 -1.23 22.33 -5.04
C LEU A 693 -2.66 21.82 -5.03
N SER A 694 -3.32 21.86 -3.89
CA SER A 694 -4.72 21.45 -3.73
C SER A 694 -5.57 22.54 -3.09
N ALA A 695 -6.84 22.61 -3.50
CA ALA A 695 -7.86 23.40 -2.85
C ALA A 695 -9.09 22.50 -2.65
N THR A 696 -9.55 22.37 -1.41
CA THR A 696 -10.70 21.53 -1.04
C THR A 696 -11.73 22.41 -0.35
N TYR A 697 -12.95 22.42 -0.88
CA TYR A 697 -14.10 23.08 -0.30
C TYR A 697 -14.94 22.08 0.49
N ARG A 698 -15.32 22.46 1.71
CA ARG A 698 -16.17 21.66 2.62
C ARG A 698 -17.47 22.40 2.89
N PHE A 699 -18.62 21.68 2.85
CA PHE A 699 -19.95 22.30 3.01
C PHE A 699 -20.99 21.36 3.61
#